data_d944d16944d87a518d8fea5ebf490ad7
#
_entry.id   d944d16944d87a518d8fea5ebf490ad7
#
_cell.length_a   1.000
_cell.length_b   1.000
_cell.length_c   1.000
_cell.angle_alpha   90.00
_cell.angle_beta   90.00
_cell.angle_gamma   90.00
#
_symmetry.space_group_name_H-M   'P 1'
#
loop_
_entity.id
_entity.type
_entity.pdbx_description
1 polymer ?
#
loop_
_entity_poly.entity_id
_entity_poly.type
_entity_poly.pdbx_seq_one_letter_code
_entity_poly.pdbx_strand_id
1 'polypeptide(L)'
;MENKFLPISKQDMIDRGWEELDFVLVTGDAYVDHHSFGTAIISRVLESAGYKVGIIAQPDWRTTDDFMKLGKPRLAFLVNAGNMDSMVNHYSVSKKHREKDMYSPGGEMGYRPDRATIVYCNKIREAYSDVAIVIGGIEASLRRFAHYDYWSDKVRKSMLIDSGADLLVYGMSEKQIVEVANALNDGYDPKYIRHIDGTCYISDTLEEIYNKYILIPSYKEICEDKMKYVEAFKIQYDEQDPFRGNIIVQPHGSKYLVQNKPEKPLSREELDEVYGLPYQKTYHPVYEKFGGIPAIEEVKFSIVSSRGCFGSCSFCAITFHQGRAVQSRSEKSIIDEAIGITNLDDFKGYIHDVGGPTANFRRPACKKQITKGACKNRQCLSPSPCKNLDADHSEYLHLLRAVRKLPKIKKVFVRSGIRYDYVMADKNNKFLRELIEHHVSGQLKVAPEHISEEVLKYMQKPAGKTYDKFRQKFFAINEELGKKQYLIPYLMSSHPGSTLNSAIELAEYLRDTHYQPEQVQDFYPTPGTLSTTMFYTGIDPLTMKPVYVPKSKRDKAMQRALLQYRAPRNYDLVYSALVEAGREDLIGFGHRCLIKPKNEKPYFNRNNSKKNVSKGTNKNKKTNTNNRSNKNQQKSSTKKRKNIKV
;
A
#
# COMPACT_ATOMS: atom_id res chain seq x y z
N MET A 1 -27.75 20.52 -14.24
CA MET A 1 -27.34 19.09 -14.21
C MET A 1 -27.69 18.56 -12.82
N GLU A 2 -28.49 17.53 -12.74
CA GLU A 2 -28.75 16.85 -11.45
C GLU A 2 -27.44 16.48 -10.77
N ASN A 3 -27.28 16.85 -9.50
CA ASN A 3 -26.14 16.47 -8.70
C ASN A 3 -26.21 14.96 -8.42
N LYS A 4 -25.43 14.17 -9.17
CA LYS A 4 -25.40 12.71 -9.05
C LYS A 4 -24.47 12.19 -7.95
N PHE A 5 -23.76 13.08 -7.25
CA PHE A 5 -22.97 12.71 -6.06
C PHE A 5 -23.89 12.36 -4.88
N LEU A 6 -23.41 11.51 -3.99
CA LEU A 6 -24.13 11.26 -2.73
C LEU A 6 -24.09 12.51 -1.82
N PRO A 7 -25.12 12.70 -0.98
CA PRO A 7 -25.23 13.87 -0.11
C PRO A 7 -24.02 14.08 0.81
N ILE A 8 -23.54 15.31 0.86
CA ILE A 8 -22.53 15.79 1.82
C ILE A 8 -23.07 16.91 2.70
N SER A 9 -24.29 17.39 2.42
CA SER A 9 -25.01 18.45 3.14
C SER A 9 -26.49 18.13 3.27
N LYS A 10 -27.18 18.84 4.18
CA LYS A 10 -28.64 18.74 4.29
C LYS A 10 -29.36 19.21 3.03
N GLN A 11 -28.81 20.18 2.31
CA GLN A 11 -29.39 20.62 1.04
C GLN A 11 -29.38 19.51 0.00
N ASP A 12 -28.27 18.76 -0.12
CA ASP A 12 -28.22 17.60 -1.04
C ASP A 12 -29.26 16.52 -0.70
N MET A 13 -29.57 16.35 0.60
CA MET A 13 -30.63 15.43 1.05
C MET A 13 -32.01 15.93 0.60
N ILE A 14 -32.28 17.22 0.81
CA ILE A 14 -33.54 17.87 0.41
C ILE A 14 -33.73 17.76 -1.11
N ASP A 15 -32.68 18.03 -1.89
CA ASP A 15 -32.69 17.96 -3.36
C ASP A 15 -33.01 16.54 -3.86
N ARG A 16 -32.74 15.50 -3.05
CA ARG A 16 -33.10 14.11 -3.31
C ARG A 16 -34.45 13.70 -2.68
N GLY A 17 -35.13 14.58 -1.98
CA GLY A 17 -36.38 14.28 -1.25
C GLY A 17 -36.15 13.37 -0.02
N TRP A 18 -34.97 13.43 0.60
CA TRP A 18 -34.62 12.61 1.76
C TRP A 18 -34.65 13.44 3.04
N GLU A 19 -35.47 13.05 3.99
CA GLU A 19 -35.54 13.68 5.32
C GLU A 19 -34.49 13.13 6.27
N GLU A 20 -34.18 11.84 6.15
CA GLU A 20 -33.15 11.14 6.93
C GLU A 20 -32.32 10.21 6.06
N LEU A 21 -31.17 9.80 6.58
CA LEU A 21 -30.26 8.83 5.96
C LEU A 21 -30.32 7.51 6.73
N ASP A 22 -30.18 6.40 6.00
CA ASP A 22 -29.99 5.09 6.61
C ASP A 22 -28.57 4.95 7.15
N PHE A 23 -27.61 5.41 6.36
CA PHE A 23 -26.19 5.37 6.73
C PHE A 23 -25.51 6.73 6.51
N VAL A 24 -24.59 7.06 7.43
CA VAL A 24 -23.63 8.16 7.26
C VAL A 24 -22.22 7.55 7.24
N LEU A 25 -21.54 7.68 6.11
CA LEU A 25 -20.18 7.18 5.94
C LEU A 25 -19.17 8.28 6.25
N VAL A 26 -18.33 8.07 7.28
CA VAL A 26 -17.27 9.00 7.71
C VAL A 26 -15.92 8.46 7.24
N THR A 27 -15.17 9.30 6.53
CA THR A 27 -13.90 8.89 5.91
C THR A 27 -12.78 9.91 6.11
N GLY A 28 -11.54 9.40 6.20
CA GLY A 28 -10.34 10.22 6.27
C GLY A 28 -9.88 10.82 4.93
N ASP A 29 -10.44 10.38 3.80
CA ASP A 29 -10.17 10.95 2.48
C ASP A 29 -11.20 12.03 2.12
N ALA A 30 -10.83 12.98 1.26
CA ALA A 30 -11.81 13.81 0.56
C ALA A 30 -12.75 12.94 -0.30
N TYR A 31 -13.97 13.42 -0.57
CA TYR A 31 -14.94 12.64 -1.33
C TYR A 31 -14.59 12.60 -2.82
N VAL A 32 -14.13 11.44 -3.26
CA VAL A 32 -13.91 11.08 -4.65
C VAL A 32 -14.84 9.92 -5.00
N ASP A 33 -15.79 10.16 -5.91
CA ASP A 33 -16.76 9.15 -6.34
C ASP A 33 -16.20 8.35 -7.52
N HIS A 34 -15.26 7.47 -7.22
CA HIS A 34 -14.57 6.63 -8.19
C HIS A 34 -14.36 5.23 -7.63
N HIS A 35 -14.52 4.19 -8.44
CA HIS A 35 -14.40 2.78 -8.04
C HIS A 35 -12.99 2.33 -7.61
N SER A 36 -12.00 3.22 -7.63
CA SER A 36 -10.70 3.01 -6.98
C SER A 36 -10.67 3.48 -5.51
N PHE A 37 -11.78 4.02 -5.00
CA PHE A 37 -11.90 4.51 -3.63
C PHE A 37 -12.89 3.66 -2.85
N GLY A 38 -12.45 3.07 -1.75
CA GLY A 38 -13.28 2.18 -0.93
C GLY A 38 -14.56 2.86 -0.42
N THR A 39 -14.47 4.15 -0.05
CA THR A 39 -15.63 4.95 0.34
C THR A 39 -16.70 5.00 -0.74
N ALA A 40 -16.31 5.27 -2.00
CA ALA A 40 -17.24 5.30 -3.12
C ALA A 40 -17.86 3.92 -3.40
N ILE A 41 -17.04 2.87 -3.36
CA ILE A 41 -17.54 1.50 -3.57
C ILE A 41 -18.63 1.15 -2.55
N ILE A 42 -18.31 1.26 -1.27
CA ILE A 42 -19.23 0.87 -0.18
C ILE A 42 -20.50 1.70 -0.20
N SER A 43 -20.39 3.02 -0.40
CA SER A 43 -21.57 3.90 -0.45
C SER A 43 -22.45 3.62 -1.67
N ARG A 44 -21.86 3.38 -2.85
CA ARG A 44 -22.63 3.06 -4.06
C ARG A 44 -23.25 1.66 -4.01
N VAL A 45 -22.58 0.68 -3.41
CA VAL A 45 -23.14 -0.66 -3.17
C VAL A 45 -24.38 -0.57 -2.26
N LEU A 46 -24.32 0.20 -1.18
CA LEU A 46 -25.47 0.42 -0.31
C LEU A 46 -26.59 1.20 -1.00
N GLU A 47 -26.27 2.24 -1.77
CA GLU A 47 -27.26 2.97 -2.58
C GLU A 47 -27.96 2.03 -3.56
N SER A 48 -27.21 1.15 -4.25
CA SER A 48 -27.79 0.18 -5.19
C SER A 48 -28.67 -0.87 -4.51
N ALA A 49 -28.42 -1.14 -3.22
CA ALA A 49 -29.26 -2.00 -2.40
C ALA A 49 -30.51 -1.27 -1.83
N GLY A 50 -30.73 0.00 -2.19
CA GLY A 50 -31.90 0.79 -1.82
C GLY A 50 -31.75 1.63 -0.54
N TYR A 51 -30.55 1.69 0.04
CA TYR A 51 -30.30 2.48 1.25
C TYR A 51 -29.92 3.93 0.93
N LYS A 52 -30.38 4.87 1.77
CA LYS A 52 -30.02 6.28 1.71
C LYS A 52 -28.71 6.53 2.42
N VAL A 53 -27.68 6.92 1.66
CA VAL A 53 -26.31 7.08 2.16
C VAL A 53 -25.82 8.51 2.02
N GLY A 54 -25.30 9.10 3.09
CA GLY A 54 -24.60 10.38 3.08
C GLY A 54 -23.12 10.21 3.42
N ILE A 55 -22.31 11.18 3.02
CA ILE A 55 -20.84 11.13 3.21
C ILE A 55 -20.36 12.34 4.01
N ILE A 56 -19.61 12.07 5.07
CA ILE A 56 -18.83 13.02 5.83
C ILE A 56 -17.35 12.76 5.55
N ALA A 57 -16.79 13.53 4.63
CA ALA A 57 -15.41 13.41 4.21
C ALA A 57 -14.53 14.39 4.98
N GLN A 58 -13.45 13.88 5.61
CA GLN A 58 -12.48 14.68 6.36
C GLN A 58 -13.11 15.67 7.34
N PRO A 59 -13.97 15.21 8.30
CA PRO A 59 -14.59 16.08 9.28
C PRO A 59 -13.56 16.81 10.14
N ASP A 60 -13.90 18.01 10.63
CA ASP A 60 -13.10 18.62 11.70
C ASP A 60 -13.27 17.81 12.99
N TRP A 61 -12.31 16.94 13.23
CA TRP A 61 -12.29 16.00 14.35
C TRP A 61 -12.01 16.66 15.72
N ARG A 62 -11.84 17.98 15.78
CA ARG A 62 -11.64 18.70 17.04
C ARG A 62 -12.95 18.96 17.75
N THR A 63 -14.05 19.06 16.99
CA THR A 63 -15.42 19.24 17.50
C THR A 63 -16.33 18.11 17.03
N THR A 64 -17.58 18.10 17.47
CA THR A 64 -18.61 17.15 17.02
C THR A 64 -19.46 17.70 15.87
N ASP A 65 -19.34 18.98 15.53
CA ASP A 65 -20.25 19.69 14.63
C ASP A 65 -20.35 19.04 13.25
N ASP A 66 -19.20 18.68 12.66
CA ASP A 66 -19.16 18.03 11.35
C ASP A 66 -19.79 16.63 11.36
N PHE A 67 -19.71 15.92 12.49
CA PHE A 67 -20.32 14.60 12.63
C PHE A 67 -21.83 14.67 12.76
N MET A 68 -22.39 15.82 13.12
CA MET A 68 -23.83 16.06 13.25
C MET A 68 -24.46 16.73 12.01
N LYS A 69 -23.65 17.19 11.05
CA LYS A 69 -24.13 18.01 9.93
C LYS A 69 -25.18 17.34 9.05
N LEU A 70 -25.18 16.00 8.93
CA LEU A 70 -26.17 15.23 8.18
C LEU A 70 -27.29 14.65 9.05
N GLY A 71 -27.22 14.84 10.38
CA GLY A 71 -28.16 14.23 11.33
C GLY A 71 -27.71 12.84 11.78
N LYS A 72 -28.49 12.24 12.71
CA LYS A 72 -28.30 10.87 13.17
C LYS A 72 -28.81 9.92 12.10
N PRO A 73 -28.02 8.96 11.60
CA PRO A 73 -28.51 7.96 10.66
C PRO A 73 -29.51 7.01 11.34
N ARG A 74 -30.46 6.51 10.58
CA ARG A 74 -31.48 5.55 11.05
C ARG A 74 -30.84 4.22 11.48
N LEU A 75 -29.82 3.73 10.75
CA LEU A 75 -29.19 2.43 10.95
C LEU A 75 -27.81 2.54 11.60
N ALA A 76 -26.84 3.14 10.94
CA ALA A 76 -25.47 3.20 11.47
C ALA A 76 -24.59 4.30 10.87
N PHE A 77 -23.57 4.69 11.61
CA PHE A 77 -22.36 5.28 11.02
C PHE A 77 -21.43 4.19 10.50
N LEU A 78 -20.89 4.41 9.30
CA LEU A 78 -19.83 3.60 8.72
C LEU A 78 -18.52 4.39 8.76
N VAL A 79 -17.45 3.84 9.33
CA VAL A 79 -16.22 4.62 9.58
C VAL A 79 -15.01 3.94 8.97
N ASN A 80 -14.21 4.71 8.21
CA ASN A 80 -12.93 4.27 7.69
C ASN A 80 -11.88 5.41 7.68
N ALA A 81 -10.61 5.05 7.60
CA ALA A 81 -9.51 6.02 7.53
C ALA A 81 -9.24 6.55 6.11
N GLY A 82 -9.95 6.07 5.10
CA GLY A 82 -9.71 6.33 3.69
C GLY A 82 -9.00 5.18 2.97
N ASN A 83 -8.49 5.44 1.76
CA ASN A 83 -7.79 4.46 0.92
C ASN A 83 -6.45 4.01 1.50
N MET A 84 -5.87 4.81 2.37
CA MET A 84 -4.62 4.49 3.08
C MET A 84 -4.85 4.48 4.59
N ASP A 85 -4.05 3.68 5.26
CA ASP A 85 -3.87 3.77 6.70
C ASP A 85 -3.43 5.19 7.11
N SER A 86 -4.08 5.79 8.12
CA SER A 86 -3.82 7.18 8.52
C SER A 86 -2.37 7.41 8.94
N MET A 87 -1.78 6.45 9.66
CA MET A 87 -0.40 6.55 10.11
C MET A 87 0.59 6.41 8.95
N VAL A 88 0.30 5.52 7.98
CA VAL A 88 1.11 5.37 6.75
C VAL A 88 1.02 6.60 5.88
N ASN A 89 -0.15 7.23 5.82
CA ASN A 89 -0.35 8.46 5.07
C ASN A 89 0.41 9.66 5.68
N HIS A 90 0.44 9.74 7.00
CA HIS A 90 1.05 10.88 7.70
C HIS A 90 2.56 10.77 7.86
N TYR A 91 3.09 9.56 8.02
CA TYR A 91 4.49 9.38 8.41
C TYR A 91 5.29 8.53 7.43
N SER A 92 6.55 8.89 7.25
CA SER A 92 7.56 8.03 6.65
C SER A 92 7.98 6.92 7.62
N VAL A 93 8.75 5.93 7.13
CA VAL A 93 9.36 4.88 8.00
C VAL A 93 10.26 5.46 9.09
N SER A 94 10.89 6.60 8.85
CA SER A 94 11.70 7.31 9.86
C SER A 94 10.87 8.12 10.86
N LYS A 95 9.53 7.92 10.88
CA LYS A 95 8.56 8.63 11.72
C LYS A 95 8.56 10.16 11.53
N LYS A 96 8.97 10.64 10.35
CA LYS A 96 8.87 12.05 9.96
C LYS A 96 7.54 12.28 9.27
N HIS A 97 6.89 13.40 9.59
CA HIS A 97 5.68 13.82 8.87
C HIS A 97 5.95 13.96 7.37
N ARG A 98 4.98 13.54 6.57
CA ARG A 98 4.96 13.83 5.14
C ARG A 98 4.47 15.27 4.92
N GLU A 99 4.87 15.84 3.79
CA GLU A 99 4.53 17.22 3.43
C GLU A 99 3.22 17.32 2.65
N LYS A 100 2.74 16.21 2.07
CA LYS A 100 1.54 16.17 1.22
C LYS A 100 0.66 14.97 1.55
N ASP A 101 -0.64 15.19 1.48
CA ASP A 101 -1.67 14.15 1.47
C ASP A 101 -2.40 14.18 0.11
N MET A 102 -2.11 13.22 -0.76
CA MET A 102 -2.69 13.17 -2.11
C MET A 102 -4.22 12.97 -2.10
N TYR A 103 -4.79 12.54 -0.99
CA TYR A 103 -6.22 12.29 -0.79
C TYR A 103 -6.95 13.47 -0.13
N SER A 104 -6.29 14.60 0.03
CA SER A 104 -6.84 15.81 0.62
C SER A 104 -6.92 16.96 -0.38
N PRO A 105 -7.77 17.98 -0.14
CA PRO A 105 -7.91 19.13 -1.03
C PRO A 105 -6.56 19.82 -1.30
N GLY A 106 -6.22 20.01 -2.57
CA GLY A 106 -4.95 20.60 -3.01
C GLY A 106 -3.70 19.81 -2.59
N GLY A 107 -3.86 18.60 -2.06
CA GLY A 107 -2.75 17.80 -1.53
C GLY A 107 -2.23 18.28 -0.17
N GLU A 108 -3.00 19.07 0.56
CA GLU A 108 -2.59 19.65 1.85
C GLU A 108 -2.74 18.65 3.00
N MET A 109 -1.78 18.69 3.95
CA MET A 109 -1.80 17.89 5.17
C MET A 109 -2.66 18.54 6.26
N GLY A 110 -3.17 17.69 7.19
CA GLY A 110 -3.80 18.14 8.45
C GLY A 110 -5.33 18.07 8.47
N TYR A 111 -5.95 17.53 7.43
CA TYR A 111 -7.40 17.24 7.43
C TYR A 111 -7.75 15.95 8.16
N ARG A 112 -6.89 14.97 8.13
CA ARG A 112 -7.07 13.67 8.77
C ARG A 112 -6.34 13.62 10.12
N PRO A 113 -6.90 13.03 11.20
CA PRO A 113 -6.16 12.77 12.43
C PRO A 113 -5.29 11.53 12.34
N ASP A 114 -4.33 11.39 13.25
CA ASP A 114 -3.65 10.14 13.51
C ASP A 114 -4.66 9.10 14.01
N ARG A 115 -4.56 7.85 13.53
CA ARG A 115 -5.50 6.77 13.87
C ARG A 115 -6.97 7.19 13.65
N ALA A 116 -7.23 7.68 12.45
CA ALA A 116 -8.48 8.33 12.08
C ALA A 116 -9.72 7.52 12.46
N THR A 117 -9.71 6.19 12.25
CA THR A 117 -10.84 5.33 12.60
C THR A 117 -11.21 5.45 14.08
N ILE A 118 -10.23 5.44 14.99
CA ILE A 118 -10.47 5.55 16.45
C ILE A 118 -11.01 6.94 16.78
N VAL A 119 -10.37 7.99 16.25
CA VAL A 119 -10.75 9.37 16.55
C VAL A 119 -12.18 9.67 16.09
N TYR A 120 -12.53 9.21 14.88
CA TYR A 120 -13.87 9.42 14.33
C TYR A 120 -14.94 8.67 15.14
N CYS A 121 -14.70 7.42 15.51
CA CYS A 121 -15.62 6.66 16.37
C CYS A 121 -15.86 7.36 17.71
N ASN A 122 -14.79 7.84 18.35
CA ASN A 122 -14.90 8.58 19.61
C ASN A 122 -15.74 9.85 19.45
N LYS A 123 -15.55 10.62 18.37
CA LYS A 123 -16.33 11.82 18.09
C LYS A 123 -17.80 11.52 17.78
N ILE A 124 -18.08 10.43 17.07
CA ILE A 124 -19.44 9.97 16.85
C ILE A 124 -20.12 9.59 18.18
N ARG A 125 -19.42 8.87 19.07
CA ARG A 125 -19.95 8.52 20.39
C ARG A 125 -20.17 9.75 21.29
N GLU A 126 -19.32 10.77 21.16
CA GLU A 126 -19.49 12.06 21.86
C GLU A 126 -20.74 12.79 21.34
N ALA A 127 -21.01 12.77 20.02
CA ALA A 127 -22.18 13.37 19.40
C ALA A 127 -23.47 12.55 19.63
N TYR A 128 -23.38 11.22 19.60
CA TYR A 128 -24.51 10.28 19.64
C TYR A 128 -24.10 9.03 20.45
N SER A 129 -24.49 8.97 21.71
CA SER A 129 -24.07 7.90 22.64
C SER A 129 -24.56 6.50 22.26
N ASP A 130 -25.72 6.41 21.59
CA ASP A 130 -26.50 5.18 21.35
C ASP A 130 -26.60 4.76 19.88
N VAL A 131 -25.85 5.41 18.97
CA VAL A 131 -25.88 5.08 17.55
C VAL A 131 -25.01 3.87 17.24
N ALA A 132 -25.42 3.01 16.31
CA ALA A 132 -24.58 1.94 15.82
C ALA A 132 -23.37 2.46 15.02
N ILE A 133 -22.18 1.89 15.25
CA ILE A 133 -20.95 2.24 14.53
C ILE A 133 -20.33 0.96 13.96
N VAL A 134 -20.21 0.91 12.63
CA VAL A 134 -19.53 -0.16 11.91
C VAL A 134 -18.24 0.37 11.31
N ILE A 135 -17.10 -0.25 11.64
CA ILE A 135 -15.80 0.16 11.10
C ILE A 135 -15.34 -0.78 9.99
N GLY A 136 -14.56 -0.24 9.05
CA GLY A 136 -14.02 -1.02 7.93
C GLY A 136 -12.80 -0.35 7.27
N GLY A 137 -12.52 -0.77 6.04
CA GLY A 137 -11.38 -0.29 5.28
C GLY A 137 -10.04 -0.89 5.72
N ILE A 138 -8.95 -0.47 5.07
CA ILE A 138 -7.62 -1.10 5.24
C ILE A 138 -7.08 -0.94 6.67
N GLU A 139 -7.28 0.22 7.31
CA GLU A 139 -6.77 0.49 8.65
C GLU A 139 -7.39 -0.45 9.68
N ALA A 140 -8.71 -0.64 9.65
CA ALA A 140 -9.42 -1.54 10.53
C ALA A 140 -9.13 -3.03 10.20
N SER A 141 -9.14 -3.40 8.93
CA SER A 141 -8.87 -4.77 8.47
C SER A 141 -7.53 -5.30 8.95
N LEU A 142 -6.47 -4.48 8.87
CA LEU A 142 -5.12 -4.88 9.27
C LEU A 142 -4.91 -4.90 10.79
N ARG A 143 -5.80 -4.26 11.55
CA ARG A 143 -5.76 -4.16 13.02
C ARG A 143 -6.93 -4.84 13.70
N ARG A 144 -7.58 -5.80 13.03
CA ARG A 144 -8.74 -6.50 13.58
C ARG A 144 -8.42 -7.37 14.81
N PHE A 145 -7.18 -7.85 14.94
CA PHE A 145 -6.65 -8.48 16.14
C PHE A 145 -5.75 -7.52 16.94
N ALA A 146 -5.32 -7.94 18.12
CA ALA A 146 -4.21 -7.29 18.78
C ALA A 146 -2.96 -7.36 17.90
N HIS A 147 -2.26 -6.23 17.77
CA HIS A 147 -1.23 -6.04 16.75
C HIS A 147 -0.09 -5.17 17.26
N TYR A 148 1.11 -5.39 16.71
CA TYR A 148 2.24 -4.48 16.94
C TYR A 148 2.02 -3.17 16.17
N ASP A 149 2.03 -2.06 16.90
CA ASP A 149 1.97 -0.70 16.35
C ASP A 149 3.38 -0.09 16.28
N TYR A 150 3.87 0.11 15.07
CA TYR A 150 5.22 0.59 14.80
C TYR A 150 5.50 1.99 15.38
N TRP A 151 4.50 2.88 15.39
CA TRP A 151 4.67 4.27 15.84
C TRP A 151 4.83 4.38 17.34
N SER A 152 4.01 3.66 18.10
CA SER A 152 4.10 3.59 19.56
C SER A 152 5.08 2.55 20.08
N ASP A 153 5.61 1.69 19.19
CA ASP A 153 6.50 0.55 19.50
C ASP A 153 5.92 -0.39 20.58
N LYS A 154 4.63 -0.65 20.47
CA LYS A 154 3.85 -1.45 21.45
C LYS A 154 2.86 -2.36 20.74
N VAL A 155 2.46 -3.43 21.43
CA VAL A 155 1.27 -4.19 21.05
C VAL A 155 0.03 -3.42 21.51
N ARG A 156 -0.89 -3.17 20.57
CA ARG A 156 -2.19 -2.52 20.83
C ARG A 156 -3.30 -3.55 20.76
N LYS A 157 -4.44 -3.23 21.37
CA LYS A 157 -5.66 -4.03 21.27
C LYS A 157 -6.18 -4.06 19.83
N SER A 158 -7.18 -4.90 19.58
CA SER A 158 -7.97 -4.84 18.35
C SER A 158 -8.51 -3.42 18.10
N MET A 159 -8.55 -3.01 16.83
CA MET A 159 -9.17 -1.75 16.41
C MET A 159 -10.63 -1.65 16.85
N LEU A 160 -11.37 -2.76 16.82
CA LEU A 160 -12.77 -2.81 17.26
C LEU A 160 -12.91 -2.43 18.75
N ILE A 161 -11.99 -2.91 19.58
CA ILE A 161 -11.97 -2.59 21.02
C ILE A 161 -11.47 -1.15 21.27
N ASP A 162 -10.38 -0.76 20.61
CA ASP A 162 -9.77 0.57 20.80
C ASP A 162 -10.67 1.70 20.31
N SER A 163 -11.53 1.47 19.30
CA SER A 163 -12.45 2.46 18.75
C SER A 163 -13.80 2.53 19.48
N GLY A 164 -14.17 1.49 20.23
CA GLY A 164 -15.50 1.36 20.83
C GLY A 164 -16.63 1.22 19.79
N ALA A 165 -16.32 0.79 18.58
CA ALA A 165 -17.32 0.46 17.57
C ALA A 165 -18.02 -0.87 17.89
N ASP A 166 -19.17 -1.11 17.27
CA ASP A 166 -20.01 -2.28 17.55
C ASP A 166 -19.65 -3.47 16.66
N LEU A 167 -19.27 -3.21 15.41
CA LEU A 167 -18.93 -4.24 14.44
C LEU A 167 -17.75 -3.78 13.57
N LEU A 168 -16.91 -4.72 13.15
CA LEU A 168 -15.83 -4.49 12.18
C LEU A 168 -16.07 -5.38 10.96
N VAL A 169 -16.07 -4.78 9.76
CA VAL A 169 -16.14 -5.51 8.49
C VAL A 169 -14.75 -5.45 7.84
N TYR A 170 -14.16 -6.61 7.54
CA TYR A 170 -12.80 -6.68 7.01
C TYR A 170 -12.75 -7.25 5.59
N GLY A 171 -11.67 -6.95 4.90
CA GLY A 171 -11.50 -7.30 3.49
C GLY A 171 -12.14 -6.27 2.56
N MET A 172 -12.65 -6.71 1.42
CA MET A 172 -13.23 -5.82 0.39
C MET A 172 -14.68 -5.43 0.68
N SER A 173 -15.40 -6.25 1.41
CA SER A 173 -16.65 -5.96 2.16
C SER A 173 -17.91 -5.62 1.36
N GLU A 174 -17.96 -5.75 0.04
CA GLU A 174 -19.12 -5.36 -0.75
C GLU A 174 -20.40 -6.17 -0.40
N LYS A 175 -20.28 -7.49 -0.23
CA LYS A 175 -21.40 -8.35 0.18
C LYS A 175 -21.74 -8.15 1.65
N GLN A 176 -20.74 -8.20 2.49
CA GLN A 176 -20.89 -8.15 3.94
C GLN A 176 -21.60 -6.88 4.39
N ILE A 177 -21.28 -5.72 3.75
CA ILE A 177 -21.91 -4.47 4.15
C ILE A 177 -23.42 -4.45 3.82
N VAL A 178 -23.83 -5.11 2.75
CA VAL A 178 -25.27 -5.26 2.41
C VAL A 178 -25.94 -6.22 3.38
N GLU A 179 -25.31 -7.35 3.74
CA GLU A 179 -25.84 -8.28 4.73
C GLU A 179 -25.96 -7.62 6.12
N VAL A 180 -24.96 -6.83 6.52
CA VAL A 180 -25.02 -6.03 7.77
C VAL A 180 -26.14 -4.99 7.69
N ALA A 181 -26.29 -4.31 6.56
CA ALA A 181 -27.35 -3.31 6.35
C ALA A 181 -28.75 -3.95 6.45
N ASN A 182 -28.94 -5.11 5.85
CA ASN A 182 -30.20 -5.85 5.93
C ASN A 182 -30.49 -6.27 7.38
N ALA A 183 -29.51 -6.83 8.10
CA ALA A 183 -29.68 -7.22 9.50
C ALA A 183 -30.04 -6.02 10.40
N LEU A 184 -29.38 -4.87 10.23
CA LEU A 184 -29.71 -3.64 10.95
C LEU A 184 -31.12 -3.13 10.59
N ASN A 185 -31.50 -3.22 9.32
CA ASN A 185 -32.83 -2.81 8.86
C ASN A 185 -33.94 -3.73 9.40
N ASP A 186 -33.64 -5.01 9.61
CA ASP A 186 -34.52 -5.99 10.24
C ASP A 186 -34.61 -5.82 11.77
N GLY A 187 -33.91 -4.84 12.33
CA GLY A 187 -33.95 -4.47 13.75
C GLY A 187 -32.98 -5.22 14.64
N TYR A 188 -32.00 -5.93 14.10
CA TYR A 188 -30.95 -6.54 14.89
C TYR A 188 -30.03 -5.47 15.51
N ASP A 189 -29.77 -5.57 16.80
CA ASP A 189 -28.71 -4.81 17.46
C ASP A 189 -27.35 -5.24 16.87
N PRO A 190 -26.45 -4.32 16.48
CA PRO A 190 -25.17 -4.64 15.83
C PRO A 190 -24.32 -5.66 16.58
N LYS A 191 -24.35 -5.67 17.92
CA LYS A 191 -23.61 -6.63 18.74
C LYS A 191 -24.12 -8.08 18.62
N TYR A 192 -25.33 -8.30 18.08
CA TYR A 192 -25.90 -9.61 17.82
C TYR A 192 -25.80 -10.04 16.34
N ILE A 193 -25.21 -9.21 15.48
CA ILE A 193 -24.87 -9.58 14.10
C ILE A 193 -23.58 -10.41 14.13
N ARG A 194 -23.73 -11.72 14.42
CA ARG A 194 -22.60 -12.63 14.70
C ARG A 194 -22.41 -13.70 13.64
N HIS A 195 -23.27 -13.76 12.61
CA HIS A 195 -23.34 -14.84 11.63
C HIS A 195 -22.75 -14.48 10.25
N ILE A 196 -22.36 -13.21 10.04
CA ILE A 196 -21.90 -12.74 8.74
C ILE A 196 -20.39 -13.01 8.62
N ASP A 197 -19.98 -13.75 7.57
CA ASP A 197 -18.58 -13.97 7.26
C ASP A 197 -17.89 -12.63 6.89
N GLY A 198 -16.59 -12.51 7.15
CA GLY A 198 -15.86 -11.25 6.90
C GLY A 198 -16.08 -10.16 7.96
N THR A 199 -16.65 -10.51 9.12
CA THR A 199 -16.87 -9.57 10.23
C THR A 199 -16.09 -9.96 11.50
N CYS A 200 -15.91 -8.98 12.38
CA CYS A 200 -15.46 -9.20 13.76
C CYS A 200 -16.43 -8.51 14.71
N TYR A 201 -16.73 -9.18 15.83
CA TYR A 201 -17.60 -8.70 16.90
C TYR A 201 -16.98 -8.98 18.27
N ILE A 202 -17.55 -8.40 19.32
CA ILE A 202 -17.15 -8.63 20.70
C ILE A 202 -18.19 -9.54 21.37
N SER A 203 -17.73 -10.59 22.05
CA SER A 203 -18.55 -11.43 22.91
C SER A 203 -18.13 -11.25 24.37
N ASP A 204 -19.10 -11.29 25.29
CA ASP A 204 -18.82 -11.21 26.72
C ASP A 204 -18.41 -12.58 27.29
N THR A 205 -18.88 -13.67 26.67
CA THR A 205 -18.55 -15.03 27.09
C THR A 205 -18.23 -15.93 25.89
N LEU A 206 -17.58 -17.09 26.14
CA LEU A 206 -17.30 -18.08 25.10
C LEU A 206 -18.55 -18.93 24.77
N GLU A 207 -19.49 -19.06 25.68
CA GLU A 207 -20.73 -19.82 25.53
C GLU A 207 -21.66 -19.19 24.47
N GLU A 208 -21.53 -17.88 24.23
CA GLU A 208 -22.26 -17.16 23.19
C GLU A 208 -21.73 -17.43 21.76
N ILE A 209 -20.62 -18.15 21.63
CA ILE A 209 -19.99 -18.47 20.34
C ILE A 209 -20.41 -19.88 19.93
N TYR A 210 -21.51 -19.99 19.20
CA TYR A 210 -22.14 -21.29 18.88
C TYR A 210 -21.38 -22.14 17.85
N ASN A 211 -20.49 -21.54 17.06
CA ASN A 211 -19.73 -22.25 16.05
C ASN A 211 -18.37 -22.71 16.56
N LYS A 212 -17.82 -23.78 15.97
CA LYS A 212 -16.46 -24.22 16.26
C LYS A 212 -15.46 -23.09 15.93
N TYR A 213 -14.60 -22.78 16.88
CA TYR A 213 -13.59 -21.74 16.77
C TYR A 213 -12.21 -22.22 17.19
N ILE A 214 -11.20 -21.41 16.87
CA ILE A 214 -9.82 -21.58 17.33
C ILE A 214 -9.52 -20.45 18.32
N LEU A 215 -9.21 -20.83 19.57
CA LEU A 215 -8.77 -19.88 20.58
C LEU A 215 -7.27 -19.60 20.38
N ILE A 216 -6.90 -18.32 20.29
CA ILE A 216 -5.51 -17.89 20.15
C ILE A 216 -5.04 -17.19 21.44
N PRO A 217 -3.71 -17.06 21.66
CA PRO A 217 -3.18 -16.34 22.81
C PRO A 217 -3.83 -14.97 23.00
N SER A 218 -4.14 -14.65 24.26
CA SER A 218 -4.80 -13.43 24.69
C SER A 218 -3.96 -12.18 24.40
N TYR A 219 -4.60 -11.03 24.40
CA TYR A 219 -3.91 -9.73 24.32
C TYR A 219 -2.82 -9.58 25.38
N LYS A 220 -3.08 -10.04 26.64
CA LYS A 220 -2.10 -9.97 27.72
C LYS A 220 -0.88 -10.85 27.42
N GLU A 221 -1.10 -12.11 27.06
CA GLU A 221 -0.01 -13.05 26.76
C GLU A 221 0.87 -12.57 25.62
N ILE A 222 0.29 -12.04 24.52
CA ILE A 222 1.08 -11.55 23.39
C ILE A 222 1.82 -10.23 23.67
N CYS A 223 1.42 -9.47 24.70
CA CYS A 223 2.17 -8.31 25.18
C CYS A 223 3.41 -8.73 25.99
N GLU A 224 3.28 -9.81 26.76
CA GLU A 224 4.32 -10.27 27.68
C GLU A 224 5.31 -11.23 27.01
N ASP A 225 4.86 -12.05 26.06
CA ASP A 225 5.66 -13.08 25.40
C ASP A 225 5.61 -12.97 23.86
N LYS A 226 6.79 -12.75 23.27
CA LYS A 226 6.96 -12.67 21.80
C LYS A 226 6.66 -14.02 21.11
N MET A 227 6.89 -15.15 21.77
CA MET A 227 6.54 -16.45 21.21
C MET A 227 5.02 -16.61 21.12
N LYS A 228 4.28 -16.14 22.12
CA LYS A 228 2.80 -16.10 22.09
C LYS A 228 2.29 -15.17 20.98
N TYR A 229 2.98 -14.06 20.72
CA TYR A 229 2.68 -13.19 19.56
C TYR A 229 2.85 -13.94 18.23
N VAL A 230 3.96 -14.69 18.08
CA VAL A 230 4.23 -15.49 16.86
C VAL A 230 3.18 -16.58 16.68
N GLU A 231 2.83 -17.29 17.76
CA GLU A 231 1.80 -18.34 17.77
C GLU A 231 0.43 -17.77 17.32
N ALA A 232 0.00 -16.67 17.92
CA ALA A 232 -1.25 -16.00 17.56
C ALA A 232 -1.25 -15.57 16.09
N PHE A 233 -0.17 -14.95 15.62
CA PHE A 233 -0.04 -14.51 14.23
C PHE A 233 -0.04 -15.70 13.26
N LYS A 234 0.65 -16.80 13.59
CA LYS A 234 0.71 -17.99 12.73
C LYS A 234 -0.68 -18.56 12.47
N ILE A 235 -1.52 -18.64 13.50
CA ILE A 235 -2.90 -19.10 13.38
C ILE A 235 -3.70 -18.11 12.50
N GLN A 236 -3.61 -16.81 12.75
CA GLN A 236 -4.26 -15.78 11.92
C GLN A 236 -3.83 -15.90 10.45
N TYR A 237 -2.54 -16.13 10.18
CA TYR A 237 -2.01 -16.31 8.84
C TYR A 237 -2.55 -17.56 8.14
N ASP A 238 -2.67 -18.67 8.86
CA ASP A 238 -3.15 -19.93 8.31
C ASP A 238 -4.66 -19.93 8.04
N GLU A 239 -5.42 -19.18 8.82
CA GLU A 239 -6.88 -19.12 8.75
C GLU A 239 -7.44 -17.96 7.90
N GLN A 240 -6.59 -17.25 7.15
CA GLN A 240 -7.00 -16.17 6.26
C GLN A 240 -7.67 -16.62 4.95
N ASP A 241 -7.71 -17.90 4.68
CA ASP A 241 -8.23 -18.41 3.41
C ASP A 241 -9.76 -18.54 3.46
N PRO A 242 -10.51 -17.94 2.50
CA PRO A 242 -11.97 -17.91 2.52
C PRO A 242 -12.63 -19.27 2.31
N PHE A 243 -11.90 -20.28 1.81
CA PHE A 243 -12.45 -21.62 1.56
C PHE A 243 -12.27 -22.59 2.73
N ARG A 244 -11.33 -22.31 3.62
CA ARG A 244 -10.95 -23.24 4.70
C ARG A 244 -10.61 -22.58 6.03
N GLY A 245 -10.73 -21.26 6.10
CA GLY A 245 -10.55 -20.51 7.34
C GLY A 245 -11.59 -20.90 8.39
N ASN A 246 -11.21 -20.78 9.65
CA ASN A 246 -12.07 -21.01 10.80
C ASN A 246 -12.35 -19.68 11.52
N ILE A 247 -13.34 -19.69 12.38
CA ILE A 247 -13.56 -18.61 13.36
C ILE A 247 -12.36 -18.58 14.31
N ILE A 248 -11.85 -17.39 14.60
CA ILE A 248 -10.74 -17.17 15.52
C ILE A 248 -11.24 -16.31 16.67
N VAL A 249 -10.89 -16.71 17.89
CA VAL A 249 -11.25 -15.99 19.13
C VAL A 249 -9.99 -15.56 19.84
N GLN A 250 -9.90 -14.28 20.19
CA GLN A 250 -8.80 -13.71 20.98
C GLN A 250 -9.33 -13.07 22.27
N PRO A 251 -8.91 -13.55 23.47
CA PRO A 251 -9.29 -12.93 24.74
C PRO A 251 -8.64 -11.55 24.92
N HIS A 252 -9.44 -10.58 25.39
CA HIS A 252 -9.03 -9.19 25.70
C HIS A 252 -9.52 -8.79 27.11
N GLY A 253 -8.93 -9.36 28.15
CA GLY A 253 -9.41 -9.22 29.53
C GLY A 253 -10.67 -10.05 29.76
N SER A 254 -11.78 -9.41 30.11
CA SER A 254 -13.07 -10.06 30.33
C SER A 254 -13.90 -10.24 29.05
N LYS A 255 -13.42 -9.75 27.90
CA LYS A 255 -14.13 -9.80 26.62
C LYS A 255 -13.38 -10.67 25.60
N TYR A 256 -14.09 -11.14 24.59
CA TYR A 256 -13.56 -11.97 23.53
C TYR A 256 -13.79 -11.28 22.19
N LEU A 257 -12.69 -10.98 21.48
CA LEU A 257 -12.77 -10.61 20.08
C LEU A 257 -12.99 -11.86 19.26
N VAL A 258 -14.06 -11.90 18.49
CA VAL A 258 -14.40 -13.01 17.59
C VAL A 258 -14.25 -12.51 16.14
N GLN A 259 -13.41 -13.18 15.35
CA GLN A 259 -13.35 -13.02 13.92
C GLN A 259 -14.09 -14.16 13.25
N ASN A 260 -15.15 -13.85 12.51
CA ASN A 260 -15.82 -14.80 11.63
C ASN A 260 -14.89 -15.22 10.47
N LYS A 261 -15.25 -16.27 9.74
CA LYS A 261 -14.48 -16.72 8.57
C LYS A 261 -14.33 -15.57 7.57
N PRO A 262 -13.24 -15.55 6.78
CA PRO A 262 -13.16 -14.63 5.67
C PRO A 262 -14.27 -14.90 4.65
N GLU A 263 -14.90 -13.83 4.14
CA GLU A 263 -15.89 -13.94 3.07
C GLU A 263 -15.27 -14.45 1.76
N LYS A 264 -16.05 -15.17 0.99
CA LYS A 264 -15.62 -15.67 -0.33
C LYS A 264 -15.38 -14.51 -1.30
N PRO A 265 -14.40 -14.67 -2.21
CA PRO A 265 -14.22 -13.70 -3.28
C PRO A 265 -15.48 -13.51 -4.11
N LEU A 266 -15.71 -12.29 -4.61
CA LEU A 266 -16.78 -12.02 -5.56
C LEU A 266 -16.60 -12.86 -6.82
N SER A 267 -17.69 -13.34 -7.40
CA SER A 267 -17.71 -13.88 -8.75
C SER A 267 -17.32 -12.80 -9.77
N ARG A 268 -17.14 -13.19 -11.01
CA ARG A 268 -16.86 -12.22 -12.09
C ARG A 268 -18.04 -11.31 -12.32
N GLU A 269 -19.24 -11.85 -12.29
CA GLU A 269 -20.50 -11.15 -12.49
C GLU A 269 -20.74 -10.14 -11.36
N GLU A 270 -20.63 -10.56 -10.11
CA GLU A 270 -20.74 -9.68 -8.94
C GLU A 270 -19.68 -8.55 -8.95
N LEU A 271 -18.46 -8.86 -9.39
CA LEU A 271 -17.42 -7.85 -9.52
C LEU A 271 -17.74 -6.85 -10.65
N ASP A 272 -18.30 -7.32 -11.77
CA ASP A 272 -18.73 -6.47 -12.87
C ASP A 272 -19.88 -5.54 -12.45
N GLU A 273 -20.82 -6.04 -11.66
CA GLU A 273 -21.91 -5.23 -11.08
C GLU A 273 -21.35 -4.09 -10.21
N VAL A 274 -20.42 -4.40 -9.30
CA VAL A 274 -19.78 -3.38 -8.45
C VAL A 274 -19.08 -2.30 -9.28
N TYR A 275 -18.36 -2.68 -10.33
CA TYR A 275 -17.67 -1.71 -11.20
C TYR A 275 -18.59 -0.99 -12.18
N GLY A 276 -19.78 -1.52 -12.42
CA GLY A 276 -20.84 -0.94 -13.26
C GLY A 276 -21.71 0.10 -12.55
N LEU A 277 -21.59 0.30 -11.24
CA LEU A 277 -22.35 1.27 -10.47
C LEU A 277 -22.13 2.71 -10.97
N PRO A 278 -23.08 3.64 -10.73
CA PRO A 278 -23.08 4.97 -11.36
C PRO A 278 -22.09 5.96 -10.72
N TYR A 279 -20.81 5.61 -10.68
CA TYR A 279 -19.74 6.49 -10.20
C TYR A 279 -19.60 7.73 -11.09
N GLN A 280 -19.36 8.90 -10.48
CA GLN A 280 -19.09 10.14 -11.19
C GLN A 280 -17.66 10.19 -11.78
N LYS A 281 -16.78 9.27 -11.36
CA LYS A 281 -15.38 9.11 -11.80
C LYS A 281 -14.51 10.36 -11.58
N THR A 282 -14.90 11.19 -10.62
CA THR A 282 -14.18 12.41 -10.23
C THR A 282 -14.43 12.73 -8.76
N TYR A 283 -13.76 13.76 -8.25
CA TYR A 283 -14.01 14.30 -6.92
C TYR A 283 -15.24 15.21 -6.89
N HIS A 284 -15.83 15.38 -5.71
CA HIS A 284 -16.98 16.27 -5.52
C HIS A 284 -16.60 17.74 -5.85
N PRO A 285 -17.46 18.50 -6.58
CA PRO A 285 -17.14 19.86 -7.05
C PRO A 285 -16.76 20.85 -5.97
N VAL A 286 -17.15 20.62 -4.71
CA VAL A 286 -16.80 21.45 -3.56
C VAL A 286 -15.28 21.65 -3.40
N TYR A 287 -14.46 20.76 -3.96
CA TYR A 287 -13.00 20.80 -3.88
C TYR A 287 -12.33 21.61 -5.02
N GLU A 288 -13.05 22.05 -6.05
CA GLU A 288 -12.47 22.79 -7.18
C GLU A 288 -11.75 24.07 -6.71
N LYS A 289 -12.37 24.81 -5.78
CA LYS A 289 -11.78 26.03 -5.19
C LYS A 289 -10.46 25.81 -4.43
N PHE A 290 -10.13 24.55 -4.12
CA PHE A 290 -8.88 24.15 -3.44
C PHE A 290 -7.87 23.51 -4.40
N GLY A 291 -8.15 23.49 -5.71
CA GLY A 291 -7.29 22.84 -6.72
C GLY A 291 -7.55 21.34 -6.89
N GLY A 292 -8.72 20.86 -6.46
CA GLY A 292 -9.14 19.46 -6.62
C GLY A 292 -8.48 18.50 -5.65
N ILE A 293 -8.55 17.20 -5.98
CA ILE A 293 -7.95 16.10 -5.20
C ILE A 293 -6.89 15.41 -6.06
N PRO A 294 -5.58 15.53 -5.72
CA PRO A 294 -4.51 15.03 -6.58
C PRO A 294 -4.55 13.54 -6.90
N ALA A 295 -5.10 12.71 -5.99
CA ALA A 295 -5.19 11.26 -6.18
C ALA A 295 -6.02 10.85 -7.41
N ILE A 296 -6.90 11.72 -7.94
CA ILE A 296 -7.70 11.42 -9.14
C ILE A 296 -6.82 11.27 -10.38
N GLU A 297 -5.72 11.98 -10.48
CA GLU A 297 -4.82 11.98 -11.65
C GLU A 297 -4.22 10.59 -11.94
N GLU A 298 -4.03 9.78 -10.89
CA GLU A 298 -3.49 8.42 -11.04
C GLU A 298 -4.53 7.42 -11.55
N VAL A 299 -5.83 7.67 -11.32
CA VAL A 299 -6.89 6.69 -11.58
C VAL A 299 -7.84 7.08 -12.70
N LYS A 300 -8.02 8.37 -13.01
CA LYS A 300 -9.02 8.89 -13.95
C LYS A 300 -9.03 8.19 -15.31
N PHE A 301 -7.87 7.90 -15.87
CA PHE A 301 -7.70 7.20 -17.15
C PHE A 301 -7.07 5.81 -16.97
N SER A 302 -7.27 5.19 -15.82
CA SER A 302 -6.79 3.86 -15.48
C SER A 302 -7.95 2.93 -15.20
N ILE A 303 -7.81 1.66 -15.58
CA ILE A 303 -8.84 0.64 -15.44
C ILE A 303 -8.33 -0.44 -14.48
N VAL A 304 -9.07 -0.68 -13.40
CA VAL A 304 -8.82 -1.80 -12.50
C VAL A 304 -9.41 -3.06 -13.13
N SER A 305 -8.57 -3.99 -13.52
CA SER A 305 -8.98 -5.21 -14.21
C SER A 305 -9.16 -6.42 -13.28
N SER A 306 -8.52 -6.38 -12.10
CA SER A 306 -8.53 -7.50 -11.14
C SER A 306 -8.22 -7.01 -9.72
N ARG A 307 -8.58 -7.84 -8.74
CA ARG A 307 -8.28 -7.68 -7.31
C ARG A 307 -7.68 -8.96 -6.76
N GLY A 308 -7.06 -8.88 -5.58
CA GLY A 308 -6.38 -10.01 -4.95
C GLY A 308 -5.00 -10.31 -5.57
N CYS A 309 -4.17 -11.05 -4.83
CA CYS A 309 -2.81 -11.33 -5.28
C CYS A 309 -2.26 -12.63 -4.68
N PHE A 310 -2.00 -13.65 -5.50
CA PHE A 310 -1.38 -14.89 -5.05
C PHE A 310 0.16 -14.81 -4.93
N GLY A 311 0.74 -13.63 -5.17
CA GLY A 311 2.18 -13.38 -4.98
C GLY A 311 2.64 -13.54 -3.55
N SER A 312 1.76 -13.24 -2.58
CA SER A 312 1.94 -13.53 -1.15
C SER A 312 3.25 -13.02 -0.55
N CYS A 313 3.74 -11.86 -1.00
CA CYS A 313 4.93 -11.26 -0.40
C CYS A 313 4.70 -10.99 1.08
N SER A 314 5.68 -11.33 1.92
CA SER A 314 5.56 -11.35 3.38
C SER A 314 5.27 -9.98 4.02
N PHE A 315 5.61 -8.89 3.33
CA PHE A 315 5.46 -7.50 3.78
C PHE A 315 4.20 -6.81 3.24
N CYS A 316 3.45 -7.47 2.32
CA CYS A 316 2.41 -6.81 1.54
C CYS A 316 1.05 -6.85 2.23
N ALA A 317 0.48 -5.68 2.53
CA ALA A 317 -0.84 -5.53 3.10
C ALA A 317 -1.97 -6.05 2.19
N ILE A 318 -1.79 -6.01 0.87
CA ILE A 318 -2.80 -6.46 -0.11
C ILE A 318 -3.19 -7.92 0.14
N THR A 319 -2.21 -8.79 0.43
CA THR A 319 -2.46 -10.20 0.72
C THR A 319 -3.43 -10.39 1.90
N PHE A 320 -3.36 -9.51 2.91
CA PHE A 320 -4.15 -9.58 4.13
C PHE A 320 -5.48 -8.84 4.04
N HIS A 321 -5.58 -7.87 3.13
CA HIS A 321 -6.78 -7.07 2.93
C HIS A 321 -7.64 -7.59 1.77
N GLN A 322 -7.04 -7.80 0.58
CA GLN A 322 -7.77 -8.29 -0.62
C GLN A 322 -7.75 -9.82 -0.76
N GLY A 323 -6.88 -10.50 0.00
CA GLY A 323 -6.73 -11.95 -0.07
C GLY A 323 -5.82 -12.44 -1.20
N ARG A 324 -5.65 -13.77 -1.22
CA ARG A 324 -4.77 -14.49 -2.16
C ARG A 324 -5.51 -15.01 -3.41
N ALA A 325 -6.82 -14.90 -3.46
CA ALA A 325 -7.63 -15.26 -4.61
C ALA A 325 -7.73 -14.08 -5.57
N VAL A 326 -7.37 -14.30 -6.82
CA VAL A 326 -7.53 -13.29 -7.87
C VAL A 326 -8.98 -13.29 -8.37
N GLN A 327 -9.60 -12.12 -8.35
CA GLN A 327 -10.93 -11.83 -8.87
C GLN A 327 -10.76 -10.92 -10.07
N SER A 328 -11.33 -11.28 -11.22
CA SER A 328 -11.14 -10.55 -12.47
C SER A 328 -12.46 -10.16 -13.09
N ARG A 329 -12.55 -8.93 -13.51
CA ARG A 329 -13.66 -8.40 -14.29
C ARG A 329 -13.73 -9.05 -15.66
N SER A 330 -14.91 -9.12 -16.24
CA SER A 330 -15.11 -9.56 -17.62
C SER A 330 -14.47 -8.57 -18.60
N GLU A 331 -14.18 -9.06 -19.79
CA GLU A 331 -13.73 -8.21 -20.89
C GLU A 331 -14.77 -7.14 -21.24
N LYS A 332 -16.05 -7.51 -21.25
CA LYS A 332 -17.17 -6.61 -21.52
C LYS A 332 -17.16 -5.43 -20.54
N SER A 333 -17.13 -5.71 -19.24
CA SER A 333 -17.11 -4.66 -18.20
C SER A 333 -15.95 -3.68 -18.37
N ILE A 334 -14.75 -4.17 -18.73
CA ILE A 334 -13.57 -3.35 -18.95
C ILE A 334 -13.67 -2.53 -20.25
N ILE A 335 -14.23 -3.11 -21.32
CA ILE A 335 -14.46 -2.41 -22.58
C ILE A 335 -15.50 -1.30 -22.41
N ASP A 336 -16.61 -1.58 -21.72
CA ASP A 336 -17.65 -0.59 -21.44
C ASP A 336 -17.09 0.60 -20.65
N GLU A 337 -16.23 0.34 -19.65
CA GLU A 337 -15.53 1.39 -18.93
C GLU A 337 -14.56 2.17 -19.82
N ALA A 338 -13.77 1.49 -20.66
CA ALA A 338 -12.86 2.14 -21.58
C ALA A 338 -13.59 3.05 -22.57
N ILE A 339 -14.76 2.63 -23.10
CA ILE A 339 -15.62 3.46 -23.93
C ILE A 339 -16.11 4.68 -23.14
N GLY A 340 -16.54 4.51 -21.89
CA GLY A 340 -16.91 5.62 -21.00
C GLY A 340 -15.78 6.64 -20.84
N ILE A 341 -14.54 6.17 -20.64
CA ILE A 341 -13.37 7.04 -20.54
C ILE A 341 -13.13 7.83 -21.84
N THR A 342 -13.34 7.22 -23.02
CA THR A 342 -13.16 7.92 -24.31
C THR A 342 -14.15 9.06 -24.56
N ASN A 343 -15.21 9.16 -23.77
CA ASN A 343 -16.24 10.19 -23.85
C ASN A 343 -15.99 11.35 -22.87
N LEU A 344 -14.93 11.30 -22.06
CA LEU A 344 -14.54 12.41 -21.20
C LEU A 344 -13.87 13.51 -22.04
N ASP A 345 -14.24 14.76 -21.80
CA ASP A 345 -13.77 15.93 -22.60
C ASP A 345 -12.25 16.10 -22.58
N ASP A 346 -11.61 15.74 -21.47
CA ASP A 346 -10.16 15.85 -21.28
C ASP A 346 -9.38 14.59 -21.68
N PHE A 347 -10.04 13.56 -22.24
CA PHE A 347 -9.39 12.35 -22.71
C PHE A 347 -8.58 12.60 -24.00
N LYS A 348 -7.26 12.37 -23.94
CA LYS A 348 -6.31 12.61 -25.06
C LYS A 348 -5.93 11.35 -25.85
N GLY A 349 -6.62 10.25 -25.61
CA GLY A 349 -6.39 8.98 -26.31
C GLY A 349 -5.45 8.01 -25.58
N TYR A 350 -5.16 8.24 -24.31
CA TYR A 350 -4.23 7.40 -23.54
C TYR A 350 -4.94 6.75 -22.35
N ILE A 351 -5.06 5.42 -22.38
CA ILE A 351 -5.38 4.65 -21.19
C ILE A 351 -4.06 4.45 -20.43
N HIS A 352 -3.99 4.97 -19.22
CA HIS A 352 -2.75 5.02 -18.43
C HIS A 352 -2.39 3.69 -17.83
N ASP A 353 -3.38 2.86 -17.50
CA ASP A 353 -3.18 1.52 -16.96
C ASP A 353 -4.40 0.63 -17.22
N VAL A 354 -4.18 -0.63 -17.50
CA VAL A 354 -5.17 -1.71 -17.40
C VAL A 354 -4.58 -2.75 -16.44
N GLY A 355 -4.82 -2.56 -15.15
CA GLY A 355 -4.03 -3.25 -14.14
C GLY A 355 -4.82 -3.68 -12.91
N GLY A 356 -4.11 -3.78 -11.81
CA GLY A 356 -4.60 -4.20 -10.50
C GLY A 356 -3.44 -4.27 -9.50
N PRO A 357 -3.57 -4.99 -8.37
CA PRO A 357 -2.47 -5.17 -7.43
C PRO A 357 -1.21 -5.78 -8.07
N THR A 358 -1.42 -6.56 -9.13
CA THR A 358 -0.41 -7.09 -10.04
C THR A 358 -1.05 -7.17 -11.42
N ALA A 359 -0.61 -6.34 -12.36
CA ALA A 359 -1.30 -6.15 -13.64
C ALA A 359 -1.54 -7.44 -14.43
N ASN A 360 -0.56 -8.34 -14.44
CA ASN A 360 -0.63 -9.58 -15.20
C ASN A 360 -1.28 -10.77 -14.45
N PHE A 361 -1.93 -10.52 -13.30
CA PHE A 361 -2.74 -11.54 -12.62
C PHE A 361 -4.21 -11.40 -13.03
N ARG A 362 -4.66 -12.24 -13.95
CA ARG A 362 -6.03 -12.26 -14.46
C ARG A 362 -6.79 -13.54 -14.12
N ARG A 363 -6.09 -14.55 -13.62
CA ARG A 363 -6.64 -15.89 -13.37
C ARG A 363 -6.21 -16.38 -11.98
N PRO A 364 -6.96 -17.28 -11.36
CA PRO A 364 -6.49 -18.01 -10.18
C PRO A 364 -5.16 -18.70 -10.47
N ALA A 365 -4.29 -18.82 -9.48
CA ALA A 365 -2.98 -19.43 -9.63
C ALA A 365 -3.02 -20.89 -10.16
N CYS A 366 -4.09 -21.62 -9.84
CA CYS A 366 -4.33 -22.97 -10.32
C CYS A 366 -5.79 -23.40 -10.07
N LYS A 367 -6.24 -24.47 -10.72
CA LYS A 367 -7.59 -25.04 -10.55
C LYS A 367 -7.92 -25.37 -9.09
N LYS A 368 -6.95 -25.85 -8.29
CA LYS A 368 -7.14 -26.17 -6.88
C LYS A 368 -7.52 -24.92 -6.05
N GLN A 369 -6.98 -23.75 -6.39
CA GLN A 369 -7.26 -22.52 -5.65
C GLN A 369 -8.73 -22.12 -5.72
N ILE A 370 -9.42 -22.44 -6.81
CA ILE A 370 -10.84 -22.11 -7.03
C ILE A 370 -11.74 -22.88 -6.05
N THR A 371 -11.38 -24.12 -5.71
CA THR A 371 -12.25 -25.02 -4.92
C THR A 371 -11.79 -25.24 -3.48
N LYS A 372 -10.46 -25.19 -3.25
CA LYS A 372 -9.83 -25.54 -1.97
C LYS A 372 -9.03 -24.38 -1.36
N GLY A 373 -9.04 -23.22 -1.98
CA GLY A 373 -8.29 -22.05 -1.56
C GLY A 373 -6.76 -22.17 -1.75
N ALA A 374 -6.04 -21.21 -1.19
CA ALA A 374 -4.58 -21.15 -1.25
C ALA A 374 -3.92 -22.21 -0.35
N CYS A 375 -2.77 -22.73 -0.77
CA CYS A 375 -2.02 -23.72 0.01
C CYS A 375 -1.46 -23.09 1.31
N LYS A 376 -1.59 -23.80 2.46
CA LYS A 376 -1.02 -23.36 3.75
C LYS A 376 0.51 -23.29 3.71
N ASN A 377 1.16 -24.35 3.20
CA ASN A 377 2.60 -24.57 3.35
C ASN A 377 3.40 -24.30 2.06
N ARG A 378 2.79 -23.67 1.05
CA ARG A 378 3.47 -23.38 -0.22
C ARG A 378 2.96 -22.08 -0.84
N GLN A 379 3.91 -21.28 -1.29
CA GLN A 379 3.63 -20.12 -2.16
C GLN A 379 3.57 -20.56 -3.63
N CYS A 380 2.81 -19.82 -4.45
CA CYS A 380 2.64 -20.15 -5.85
C CYS A 380 3.89 -19.83 -6.70
N LEU A 381 4.65 -18.81 -6.31
CA LEU A 381 5.78 -18.27 -7.06
C LEU A 381 7.12 -18.33 -6.34
N SER A 382 7.13 -18.51 -5.02
CA SER A 382 8.35 -18.51 -4.21
C SER A 382 8.57 -19.85 -3.51
N PRO A 383 9.82 -20.30 -3.34
CA PRO A 383 11.08 -19.78 -3.91
C PRO A 383 11.20 -20.07 -5.42
N SER A 384 10.35 -20.92 -5.94
CA SER A 384 10.23 -21.26 -7.37
C SER A 384 8.77 -21.51 -7.74
N PRO A 385 8.38 -21.34 -9.02
CA PRO A 385 7.01 -21.56 -9.45
C PRO A 385 6.50 -22.96 -9.09
N CYS A 386 5.26 -23.01 -8.59
CA CYS A 386 4.58 -24.26 -8.28
C CYS A 386 4.34 -25.08 -9.54
N LYS A 387 4.48 -26.40 -9.48
CA LYS A 387 4.23 -27.30 -10.62
C LYS A 387 2.82 -27.19 -11.21
N ASN A 388 1.84 -26.80 -10.36
CA ASN A 388 0.44 -26.64 -10.75
C ASN A 388 0.08 -25.18 -11.12
N LEU A 389 1.08 -24.28 -11.18
CA LEU A 389 0.84 -22.88 -11.54
C LEU A 389 0.38 -22.79 -12.99
N ASP A 390 -0.74 -22.12 -13.20
CA ASP A 390 -1.24 -21.74 -14.52
C ASP A 390 -0.68 -20.33 -14.85
N ALA A 391 0.41 -20.31 -15.62
CA ALA A 391 1.14 -19.08 -15.98
C ALA A 391 0.78 -18.62 -17.41
N ASP A 392 -0.47 -18.73 -17.81
CA ASP A 392 -0.96 -18.31 -19.12
C ASP A 392 -1.42 -16.83 -19.11
N HIS A 393 -0.87 -16.00 -19.99
CA HIS A 393 -1.21 -14.59 -20.17
C HIS A 393 -2.13 -14.33 -21.38
N SER A 394 -2.66 -15.35 -22.05
CA SER A 394 -3.46 -15.20 -23.28
C SER A 394 -4.71 -14.35 -23.06
N GLU A 395 -5.44 -14.53 -21.95
CA GLU A 395 -6.60 -13.72 -21.59
C GLU A 395 -6.23 -12.24 -21.43
N TYR A 396 -5.12 -11.95 -20.77
CA TYR A 396 -4.67 -10.56 -20.59
C TYR A 396 -4.23 -9.90 -21.89
N LEU A 397 -3.53 -10.64 -22.75
CA LEU A 397 -3.19 -10.15 -24.10
C LEU A 397 -4.43 -9.86 -24.94
N HIS A 398 -5.42 -10.78 -24.90
CA HIS A 398 -6.68 -10.57 -25.62
C HIS A 398 -7.36 -9.28 -25.18
N LEU A 399 -7.50 -9.08 -23.88
CA LEU A 399 -8.06 -7.86 -23.28
C LEU A 399 -7.32 -6.60 -23.73
N LEU A 400 -5.98 -6.58 -23.61
CA LEU A 400 -5.17 -5.41 -23.99
C LEU A 400 -5.34 -5.07 -25.48
N ARG A 401 -5.44 -6.10 -26.34
CA ARG A 401 -5.68 -5.94 -27.77
C ARG A 401 -7.08 -5.39 -28.05
N ALA A 402 -8.09 -5.88 -27.32
CA ALA A 402 -9.47 -5.43 -27.48
C ALA A 402 -9.60 -3.94 -27.10
N VAL A 403 -9.07 -3.54 -25.95
CA VAL A 403 -9.07 -2.13 -25.51
C VAL A 403 -8.28 -1.24 -26.50
N ARG A 404 -7.14 -1.70 -26.99
CA ARG A 404 -6.32 -0.92 -27.96
C ARG A 404 -7.00 -0.69 -29.30
N LYS A 405 -7.95 -1.53 -29.69
CA LYS A 405 -8.71 -1.40 -30.94
C LYS A 405 -9.88 -0.43 -30.86
N LEU A 406 -10.25 0.02 -29.67
CA LEU A 406 -11.39 0.92 -29.49
C LEU A 406 -11.13 2.28 -30.18
N PRO A 407 -12.18 2.90 -30.77
CA PRO A 407 -12.08 4.25 -31.35
C PRO A 407 -11.58 5.26 -30.30
N LYS A 408 -10.87 6.30 -30.76
CA LYS A 408 -10.26 7.36 -29.96
C LYS A 408 -9.12 6.90 -29.04
N ILE A 409 -8.81 5.61 -28.89
CA ILE A 409 -7.67 5.11 -28.10
C ILE A 409 -6.43 5.05 -28.99
N LYS A 410 -5.41 5.84 -28.64
CA LYS A 410 -4.10 5.88 -29.32
C LYS A 410 -3.12 4.89 -28.70
N LYS A 411 -3.13 4.75 -27.36
CA LYS A 411 -2.23 3.86 -26.60
C LYS A 411 -2.91 3.34 -25.33
N VAL A 412 -2.57 2.11 -24.99
CA VAL A 412 -2.95 1.47 -23.72
C VAL A 412 -1.66 1.06 -23.01
N PHE A 413 -1.45 1.57 -21.82
CA PHE A 413 -0.25 1.27 -21.02
C PHE A 413 -0.54 0.30 -19.88
N VAL A 414 0.50 -0.34 -19.38
CA VAL A 414 0.53 -1.14 -18.15
C VAL A 414 1.53 -0.49 -17.20
N ARG A 415 1.03 0.20 -16.16
CA ARG A 415 1.84 0.99 -15.21
C ARG A 415 1.85 0.45 -13.78
N SER A 416 0.84 -0.32 -13.39
CA SER A 416 0.69 -0.87 -12.04
C SER A 416 1.73 -1.94 -11.67
N GLY A 417 2.64 -2.25 -12.58
CA GLY A 417 3.69 -3.23 -12.36
C GLY A 417 3.27 -4.66 -12.69
N ILE A 418 4.23 -5.46 -13.05
CA ILE A 418 4.04 -6.88 -13.37
C ILE A 418 4.86 -7.79 -12.46
N ARG A 419 4.39 -9.00 -12.24
CA ARG A 419 5.19 -10.09 -11.65
C ARG A 419 6.04 -10.70 -12.75
N TYR A 420 7.31 -10.30 -12.78
CA TYR A 420 8.28 -10.81 -13.77
C TYR A 420 8.54 -12.32 -13.65
N ASP A 421 8.47 -12.87 -12.44
CA ASP A 421 8.61 -14.30 -12.19
C ASP A 421 7.42 -15.11 -12.74
N TYR A 422 6.21 -14.55 -12.74
CA TYR A 422 5.04 -15.13 -13.39
C TYR A 422 5.18 -15.08 -14.91
N VAL A 423 5.71 -13.97 -15.46
CA VAL A 423 6.06 -13.88 -16.90
C VAL A 423 7.11 -14.93 -17.29
N MET A 424 8.13 -15.14 -16.44
CA MET A 424 9.18 -16.13 -16.72
C MET A 424 8.70 -17.58 -16.57
N ALA A 425 7.59 -17.82 -15.88
CA ALA A 425 6.94 -19.11 -15.77
C ALA A 425 6.03 -19.44 -16.96
N ASP A 426 5.63 -18.42 -17.74
CA ASP A 426 4.85 -18.59 -18.95
C ASP A 426 5.72 -19.24 -20.05
N LYS A 427 5.26 -20.37 -20.57
CA LYS A 427 5.93 -21.08 -21.67
C LYS A 427 5.83 -20.35 -23.00
N ASN A 428 4.85 -19.44 -23.12
CA ASN A 428 4.60 -18.65 -24.32
C ASN A 428 5.20 -17.25 -24.20
N ASN A 429 6.27 -17.00 -24.90
CA ASN A 429 6.99 -15.71 -24.86
C ASN A 429 6.25 -14.52 -25.50
N LYS A 430 5.03 -14.73 -26.03
CA LYS A 430 4.27 -13.69 -26.74
C LYS A 430 3.91 -12.51 -25.83
N PHE A 431 3.57 -12.79 -24.58
CA PHE A 431 3.15 -11.73 -23.64
C PHE A 431 4.23 -10.66 -23.44
N LEU A 432 5.45 -11.07 -23.07
CA LEU A 432 6.51 -10.10 -22.80
C LEU A 432 6.86 -9.27 -24.05
N ARG A 433 6.89 -9.91 -25.23
CA ARG A 433 7.17 -9.21 -26.50
C ARG A 433 6.12 -8.16 -26.80
N GLU A 434 4.83 -8.51 -26.74
CA GLU A 434 3.75 -7.58 -27.04
C GLU A 434 3.61 -6.48 -25.98
N LEU A 435 3.86 -6.81 -24.70
CA LEU A 435 3.92 -5.81 -23.63
C LEU A 435 4.96 -4.73 -23.95
N ILE A 436 6.19 -5.12 -24.31
CA ILE A 436 7.28 -4.22 -24.68
C ILE A 436 6.92 -3.44 -25.93
N GLU A 437 6.36 -4.11 -26.94
CA GLU A 437 6.06 -3.48 -28.22
C GLU A 437 4.97 -2.42 -28.14
N HIS A 438 3.92 -2.65 -27.33
CA HIS A 438 2.71 -1.82 -27.38
C HIS A 438 2.31 -1.14 -26.06
N HIS A 439 2.70 -1.68 -24.89
CA HIS A 439 2.10 -1.31 -23.61
C HIS A 439 3.08 -0.70 -22.59
N VAL A 440 4.36 -0.59 -22.91
CA VAL A 440 5.36 0.11 -22.09
C VAL A 440 5.55 1.53 -22.62
N SER A 441 5.36 2.51 -21.74
CA SER A 441 5.46 3.96 -22.08
C SER A 441 6.89 4.53 -22.08
N GLY A 442 7.91 3.65 -22.07
CA GLY A 442 9.33 4.00 -21.92
C GLY A 442 9.95 3.42 -20.66
N GLN A 443 9.16 3.20 -19.62
CA GLN A 443 9.60 2.60 -18.36
C GLN A 443 8.64 1.48 -17.94
N LEU A 444 9.20 0.33 -17.54
CA LEU A 444 8.46 -0.77 -16.93
C LEU A 444 8.86 -0.93 -15.47
N LYS A 445 7.89 -0.79 -14.58
CA LYS A 445 8.08 -0.98 -13.14
C LYS A 445 8.05 -2.46 -12.79
N VAL A 446 9.05 -2.94 -12.06
CA VAL A 446 9.15 -4.29 -11.53
C VAL A 446 9.64 -4.27 -10.10
N ALA A 447 9.28 -5.26 -9.31
CA ALA A 447 9.57 -5.27 -7.88
C ALA A 447 10.42 -6.50 -7.48
N PRO A 448 11.74 -6.55 -7.79
CA PRO A 448 12.64 -7.58 -7.26
C PRO A 448 12.83 -7.45 -5.75
N GLU A 449 12.74 -6.26 -5.19
CA GLU A 449 12.91 -5.84 -3.79
C GLU A 449 14.34 -5.98 -3.27
N HIS A 450 15.01 -7.07 -3.57
CA HIS A 450 16.38 -7.38 -3.17
C HIS A 450 17.02 -8.34 -4.19
N ILE A 451 18.32 -8.67 -3.98
CA ILE A 451 19.04 -9.67 -4.79
C ILE A 451 19.57 -10.83 -3.95
N SER A 452 19.87 -10.60 -2.68
CA SER A 452 20.33 -11.64 -1.76
C SER A 452 19.27 -12.71 -1.56
N GLU A 453 19.63 -13.97 -1.80
CA GLU A 453 18.68 -15.09 -1.73
C GLU A 453 18.13 -15.29 -0.30
N GLU A 454 18.94 -15.00 0.71
CA GLU A 454 18.51 -15.07 2.11
C GLU A 454 17.39 -14.06 2.40
N VAL A 455 17.57 -12.80 1.99
CA VAL A 455 16.57 -11.75 2.17
C VAL A 455 15.31 -12.05 1.37
N LEU A 456 15.45 -12.46 0.11
CA LEU A 456 14.34 -12.82 -0.77
C LEU A 456 13.52 -13.98 -0.23
N LYS A 457 14.13 -14.94 0.47
CA LYS A 457 13.44 -16.02 1.16
C LYS A 457 12.49 -15.48 2.24
N TYR A 458 12.96 -14.55 3.09
CA TYR A 458 12.11 -13.92 4.10
C TYR A 458 11.05 -13.00 3.50
N MET A 459 11.32 -12.38 2.36
CA MET A 459 10.36 -11.59 1.59
C MET A 459 9.32 -12.45 0.86
N GLN A 460 9.51 -13.77 0.78
CA GLN A 460 8.72 -14.68 -0.06
C GLN A 460 8.74 -14.27 -1.54
N LYS A 461 9.90 -13.86 -2.03
CA LYS A 461 10.18 -13.50 -3.41
C LYS A 461 10.95 -14.61 -4.13
N PRO A 462 10.93 -14.64 -5.47
CA PRO A 462 11.76 -15.56 -6.25
C PRO A 462 13.24 -15.25 -6.10
N ALA A 463 14.09 -16.25 -6.38
CA ALA A 463 15.56 -16.08 -6.37
C ALA A 463 16.01 -14.96 -7.33
N GLY A 464 17.06 -14.23 -6.98
CA GLY A 464 17.59 -13.08 -7.72
C GLY A 464 17.90 -13.38 -9.18
N LYS A 465 18.44 -14.59 -9.47
CA LYS A 465 18.67 -15.08 -10.85
C LYS A 465 17.44 -15.07 -11.76
N THR A 466 16.23 -15.14 -11.20
CA THR A 466 14.98 -15.04 -11.99
C THR A 466 14.81 -13.61 -12.50
N TYR A 467 15.15 -12.63 -11.70
CA TYR A 467 15.13 -11.23 -12.13
C TYR A 467 16.18 -10.94 -13.20
N ASP A 468 17.40 -11.49 -13.07
CA ASP A 468 18.44 -11.28 -14.07
C ASP A 468 18.06 -11.89 -15.44
N LYS A 469 17.49 -13.08 -15.46
CA LYS A 469 16.98 -13.69 -16.69
C LYS A 469 15.88 -12.84 -17.32
N PHE A 470 14.97 -12.31 -16.52
CA PHE A 470 13.92 -11.40 -17.01
C PHE A 470 14.54 -10.12 -17.59
N ARG A 471 15.49 -9.50 -16.89
CA ARG A 471 16.20 -8.30 -17.33
C ARG A 471 16.90 -8.49 -18.67
N GLN A 472 17.67 -9.57 -18.81
CA GLN A 472 18.34 -9.91 -20.06
C GLN A 472 17.35 -10.07 -21.21
N LYS A 473 16.25 -10.79 -20.99
CA LYS A 473 15.21 -11.01 -21.99
C LYS A 473 14.49 -9.71 -22.36
N PHE A 474 14.21 -8.83 -21.38
CA PHE A 474 13.60 -7.54 -21.63
C PHE A 474 14.46 -6.68 -22.55
N PHE A 475 15.77 -6.57 -22.28
CA PHE A 475 16.66 -5.77 -23.10
C PHE A 475 16.92 -6.38 -24.49
N ALA A 476 17.03 -7.70 -24.60
CA ALA A 476 17.16 -8.37 -25.90
C ALA A 476 15.94 -8.09 -26.81
N ILE A 477 14.71 -8.17 -26.27
CA ILE A 477 13.51 -7.85 -27.04
C ILE A 477 13.47 -6.36 -27.41
N ASN A 478 13.91 -5.45 -26.53
CA ASN A 478 14.00 -4.02 -26.86
C ASN A 478 14.96 -3.76 -28.03
N GLU A 479 16.11 -4.43 -28.02
CA GLU A 479 17.08 -4.33 -29.10
C GLU A 479 16.51 -4.85 -30.43
N GLU A 480 15.89 -6.04 -30.43
CA GLU A 480 15.20 -6.60 -31.60
C GLU A 480 14.12 -5.66 -32.17
N LEU A 481 13.39 -4.95 -31.30
CA LEU A 481 12.32 -4.03 -31.68
C LEU A 481 12.80 -2.59 -31.94
N GLY A 482 14.10 -2.32 -31.81
CA GLY A 482 14.69 -0.99 -31.97
C GLY A 482 14.16 0.02 -30.94
N LYS A 483 13.77 -0.42 -29.73
CA LYS A 483 13.18 0.42 -28.69
C LYS A 483 14.19 0.80 -27.61
N LYS A 484 13.99 1.99 -27.03
CA LYS A 484 14.76 2.48 -25.88
C LYS A 484 13.85 2.56 -24.66
N GLN A 485 13.67 1.44 -23.98
CA GLN A 485 12.85 1.36 -22.77
C GLN A 485 13.72 0.91 -21.59
N TYR A 486 13.30 1.27 -20.37
CA TYR A 486 14.05 1.04 -19.15
C TYR A 486 13.24 0.23 -18.15
N LEU A 487 13.93 -0.60 -17.37
CA LEU A 487 13.37 -1.23 -16.18
C LEU A 487 13.59 -0.31 -14.98
N ILE A 488 12.53 -0.14 -14.19
CA ILE A 488 12.58 0.58 -12.92
C ILE A 488 12.37 -0.43 -11.80
N PRO A 489 13.44 -1.02 -11.26
CA PRO A 489 13.34 -1.96 -10.15
C PRO A 489 13.03 -1.23 -8.85
N TYR A 490 11.98 -1.63 -8.18
CA TYR A 490 11.73 -1.26 -6.79
C TYR A 490 12.63 -2.12 -5.89
N LEU A 491 13.38 -1.43 -5.01
CA LEU A 491 14.32 -2.05 -4.09
C LEU A 491 14.01 -1.57 -2.67
N MET A 492 14.12 -2.51 -1.72
CA MET A 492 13.79 -2.29 -0.32
C MET A 492 15.00 -2.54 0.57
N SER A 493 15.30 -1.58 1.45
CA SER A 493 16.31 -1.75 2.49
C SER A 493 15.67 -2.17 3.82
N SER A 494 16.49 -2.73 4.70
CA SER A 494 16.14 -2.96 6.11
C SER A 494 14.95 -3.89 6.37
N HIS A 495 14.64 -4.80 5.43
CA HIS A 495 13.68 -5.88 5.68
C HIS A 495 14.23 -6.87 6.73
N PRO A 496 13.39 -7.51 7.57
CA PRO A 496 13.85 -8.62 8.39
C PRO A 496 14.61 -9.67 7.56
N GLY A 497 15.76 -10.10 8.05
CA GLY A 497 16.74 -10.93 7.32
C GLY A 497 17.79 -10.15 6.54
N SER A 498 17.64 -8.84 6.34
CA SER A 498 18.64 -8.01 5.64
C SER A 498 19.77 -7.63 6.58
N THR A 499 20.92 -8.30 6.44
CA THR A 499 22.16 -7.97 7.13
C THR A 499 22.92 -6.87 6.38
N LEU A 500 23.99 -6.33 7.00
CA LEU A 500 24.85 -5.38 6.33
C LEU A 500 25.54 -6.00 5.09
N ASN A 501 25.95 -7.28 5.19
CA ASN A 501 26.53 -8.01 4.07
C ASN A 501 25.54 -8.17 2.90
N SER A 502 24.28 -8.52 3.17
CA SER A 502 23.25 -8.59 2.11
C SER A 502 23.00 -7.23 1.44
N ALA A 503 23.08 -6.13 2.22
CA ALA A 503 22.93 -4.78 1.67
C ALA A 503 24.14 -4.40 0.79
N ILE A 504 25.36 -4.85 1.16
CA ILE A 504 26.58 -4.67 0.34
C ILE A 504 26.45 -5.50 -0.95
N GLU A 505 26.02 -6.76 -0.87
CA GLU A 505 25.74 -7.61 -2.04
C GLU A 505 24.82 -6.90 -3.04
N LEU A 506 23.76 -6.27 -2.54
CA LEU A 506 22.85 -5.49 -3.39
C LEU A 506 23.54 -4.26 -3.99
N ALA A 507 24.40 -3.55 -3.24
CA ALA A 507 25.17 -2.41 -3.74
C ALA A 507 26.17 -2.83 -4.83
N GLU A 508 26.84 -3.98 -4.67
CA GLU A 508 27.71 -4.56 -5.70
C GLU A 508 26.93 -4.90 -6.97
N TYR A 509 25.75 -5.51 -6.82
CA TYR A 509 24.85 -5.79 -7.95
C TYR A 509 24.45 -4.51 -8.71
N LEU A 510 24.12 -3.44 -7.97
CA LEU A 510 23.78 -2.13 -8.57
C LEU A 510 24.98 -1.52 -9.31
N ARG A 511 26.20 -1.68 -8.80
CA ARG A 511 27.43 -1.29 -9.48
C ARG A 511 27.61 -2.05 -10.79
N ASP A 512 27.49 -3.37 -10.74
CA ASP A 512 27.78 -4.26 -11.87
C ASP A 512 26.72 -4.14 -12.98
N THR A 513 25.49 -3.81 -12.61
CA THR A 513 24.40 -3.52 -13.56
C THR A 513 24.33 -2.08 -14.03
N HIS A 514 25.24 -1.22 -13.53
CA HIS A 514 25.28 0.22 -13.79
C HIS A 514 23.97 0.96 -13.50
N TYR A 515 23.18 0.42 -12.57
CA TYR A 515 21.89 1.01 -12.17
C TYR A 515 22.06 1.83 -10.88
N GLN A 516 21.49 3.02 -10.85
CA GLN A 516 21.43 3.88 -9.67
C GLN A 516 19.97 4.19 -9.35
N PRO A 517 19.39 3.65 -8.29
CA PRO A 517 18.01 3.95 -7.92
C PRO A 517 17.88 5.41 -7.45
N GLU A 518 16.94 6.13 -8.05
CA GLU A 518 16.59 7.50 -7.61
C GLU A 518 15.80 7.45 -6.31
N GLN A 519 14.88 6.48 -6.20
CA GLN A 519 14.06 6.26 -5.03
C GLN A 519 14.39 4.91 -4.37
N VAL A 520 14.50 4.92 -3.06
CA VAL A 520 14.73 3.74 -2.23
C VAL A 520 13.64 3.67 -1.18
N GLN A 521 13.07 2.49 -1.00
CA GLN A 521 12.11 2.23 0.04
C GLN A 521 12.78 1.51 1.22
N ASP A 522 12.52 1.99 2.44
CA ASP A 522 12.84 1.22 3.63
C ASP A 522 11.64 0.31 3.96
N PHE A 523 11.91 -0.85 4.50
CA PHE A 523 10.84 -1.73 4.98
C PHE A 523 9.93 -0.98 5.96
N TYR A 524 8.64 -1.00 5.67
CA TYR A 524 7.60 -0.37 6.48
C TYR A 524 6.83 -1.45 7.26
N PRO A 525 6.93 -1.49 8.60
CA PRO A 525 6.21 -2.48 9.40
C PRO A 525 4.70 -2.23 9.38
N THR A 526 4.02 -2.83 8.42
CA THR A 526 2.56 -2.73 8.26
C THR A 526 1.88 -3.78 9.15
N PRO A 527 0.92 -3.42 10.02
CA PRO A 527 0.22 -4.36 10.88
C PRO A 527 -0.39 -5.54 10.12
N GLY A 528 -0.49 -6.69 10.76
CA GLY A 528 -1.07 -7.90 10.18
C GLY A 528 -0.22 -8.60 9.12
N THR A 529 1.03 -8.16 8.87
CA THR A 529 1.92 -8.80 7.89
C THR A 529 2.95 -9.71 8.55
N LEU A 530 3.37 -10.75 7.83
CA LEU A 530 4.37 -11.71 8.27
C LEU A 530 5.72 -11.01 8.57
N SER A 531 6.13 -10.07 7.72
CA SER A 531 7.36 -9.30 7.93
C SER A 531 7.30 -8.41 9.16
N THR A 532 6.15 -7.87 9.51
CA THR A 532 5.99 -7.07 10.74
C THR A 532 6.09 -7.94 11.98
N THR A 533 5.58 -9.17 11.93
CA THR A 533 5.77 -10.13 13.01
C THR A 533 7.24 -10.48 13.20
N MET A 534 7.98 -10.77 12.11
CA MET A 534 9.43 -10.95 12.17
C MET A 534 10.15 -9.71 12.73
N PHE A 535 9.76 -8.53 12.29
CA PHE A 535 10.35 -7.26 12.74
C PHE A 535 10.20 -7.04 14.25
N TYR A 536 9.00 -7.27 14.77
CA TYR A 536 8.71 -7.09 16.20
C TYR A 536 9.38 -8.17 17.05
N THR A 537 9.22 -9.42 16.66
CA THR A 537 9.61 -10.56 17.51
C THR A 537 11.06 -11.00 17.32
N GLY A 538 11.62 -10.83 16.11
CA GLY A 538 12.90 -11.43 15.73
C GLY A 538 12.78 -12.93 15.38
N ILE A 539 11.58 -13.41 15.10
CA ILE A 539 11.30 -14.83 14.84
C ILE A 539 10.48 -14.94 13.54
N ASP A 540 10.86 -15.89 12.69
CA ASP A 540 10.06 -16.24 11.51
C ASP A 540 8.87 -17.12 11.91
N PRO A 541 7.62 -16.64 11.75
CA PRO A 541 6.43 -17.41 12.13
C PRO A 541 6.23 -18.71 11.34
N LEU A 542 6.86 -18.86 10.18
CA LEU A 542 6.71 -20.07 9.36
C LEU A 542 7.65 -21.18 9.78
N THR A 543 8.83 -20.84 10.30
CA THR A 543 9.87 -21.81 10.68
C THR A 543 10.13 -21.86 12.18
N MET A 544 9.60 -20.89 12.94
CA MET A 544 9.85 -20.67 14.37
C MET A 544 11.33 -20.46 14.72
N LYS A 545 12.13 -20.02 13.74
CA LYS A 545 13.56 -19.76 13.90
C LYS A 545 13.86 -18.27 14.07
N PRO A 546 14.94 -17.91 14.78
CA PRO A 546 15.39 -16.52 14.87
C PRO A 546 15.69 -15.93 13.50
N VAL A 547 15.39 -14.62 13.34
CA VAL A 547 15.66 -13.82 12.15
C VAL A 547 16.36 -12.55 12.57
N TYR A 548 17.45 -12.21 11.88
CA TYR A 548 18.10 -10.91 12.05
C TYR A 548 17.15 -9.76 11.68
N VAL A 549 17.11 -8.72 12.50
CA VAL A 549 16.28 -7.54 12.23
C VAL A 549 17.12 -6.27 12.40
N PRO A 550 17.27 -5.45 11.36
CA PRO A 550 17.97 -4.17 11.46
C PRO A 550 17.11 -3.17 12.25
N LYS A 551 17.29 -3.11 13.58
CA LYS A 551 16.50 -2.25 14.49
C LYS A 551 17.12 -0.89 14.72
N SER A 552 18.46 -0.80 14.75
CA SER A 552 19.14 0.46 15.05
C SER A 552 18.94 1.49 13.93
N LYS A 553 18.83 2.77 14.30
CA LYS A 553 18.76 3.86 13.33
C LYS A 553 20.00 3.91 12.43
N ARG A 554 21.17 3.57 12.98
CA ARG A 554 22.44 3.57 12.26
C ARG A 554 22.48 2.47 11.22
N ASP A 555 22.12 1.23 11.58
CA ASP A 555 22.09 0.09 10.67
C ASP A 555 21.15 0.35 9.49
N LYS A 556 19.90 0.79 9.76
CA LYS A 556 18.96 1.20 8.72
C LYS A 556 19.51 2.28 7.80
N ALA A 557 20.17 3.29 8.37
CA ALA A 557 20.77 4.37 7.58
C ALA A 557 21.91 3.87 6.69
N MET A 558 22.77 2.96 7.18
CA MET A 558 23.85 2.35 6.40
C MET A 558 23.30 1.48 5.26
N GLN A 559 22.32 0.59 5.53
CA GLN A 559 21.71 -0.25 4.51
C GLN A 559 21.03 0.61 3.42
N ARG A 560 20.31 1.66 3.81
CA ARG A 560 19.72 2.61 2.86
C ARG A 560 20.76 3.35 2.03
N ALA A 561 21.85 3.81 2.67
CA ALA A 561 22.93 4.54 2.00
C ALA A 561 23.64 3.69 0.94
N LEU A 562 23.81 2.38 1.19
CA LEU A 562 24.39 1.42 0.25
C LEU A 562 23.59 1.32 -1.06
N LEU A 563 22.26 1.44 -1.02
CA LEU A 563 21.42 1.47 -2.25
C LEU A 563 21.68 2.72 -3.10
N GLN A 564 22.15 3.80 -2.50
CA GLN A 564 22.50 5.06 -3.17
C GLN A 564 23.96 5.44 -2.90
N TYR A 565 24.87 4.48 -2.97
CA TYR A 565 26.26 4.62 -2.57
C TYR A 565 27.03 5.71 -3.33
N ARG A 566 26.61 6.06 -4.55
CA ARG A 566 27.23 7.14 -5.35
C ARG A 566 26.84 8.55 -4.89
N ALA A 567 25.78 8.69 -4.08
CA ALA A 567 25.34 10.00 -3.62
C ALA A 567 26.35 10.58 -2.60
N PRO A 568 26.92 11.78 -2.82
CA PRO A 568 27.96 12.33 -1.92
C PRO A 568 27.54 12.42 -0.45
N ARG A 569 26.25 12.71 -0.20
CA ARG A 569 25.68 12.76 1.15
C ARG A 569 25.70 11.44 1.90
N ASN A 570 25.82 10.32 1.19
CA ASN A 570 25.82 8.98 1.78
C ASN A 570 27.24 8.45 2.04
N TYR A 571 28.29 9.18 1.63
CA TYR A 571 29.66 8.70 1.65
C TYR A 571 30.09 8.15 3.02
N ASP A 572 29.90 8.92 4.10
CA ASP A 572 30.36 8.54 5.43
C ASP A 572 29.61 7.30 5.97
N LEU A 573 28.33 7.15 5.65
CA LEU A 573 27.54 5.97 6.00
C LEU A 573 27.99 4.74 5.22
N VAL A 574 28.26 4.89 3.92
CA VAL A 574 28.77 3.79 3.07
C VAL A 574 30.17 3.37 3.52
N TYR A 575 31.05 4.33 3.80
CA TYR A 575 32.38 4.05 4.33
C TYR A 575 32.30 3.26 5.65
N SER A 576 31.49 3.75 6.60
CA SER A 576 31.28 3.06 7.89
C SER A 576 30.70 1.65 7.69
N ALA A 577 29.76 1.48 6.77
CA ALA A 577 29.16 0.19 6.48
C ALA A 577 30.18 -0.82 5.93
N LEU A 578 31.06 -0.38 5.03
CA LEU A 578 32.09 -1.24 4.44
C LEU A 578 33.15 -1.65 5.48
N VAL A 579 33.60 -0.71 6.31
CA VAL A 579 34.56 -0.99 7.40
C VAL A 579 33.94 -1.93 8.45
N GLU A 580 32.71 -1.67 8.89
CA GLU A 580 32.03 -2.50 9.88
C GLU A 580 31.76 -3.93 9.38
N ALA A 581 31.58 -4.09 8.06
CA ALA A 581 31.42 -5.40 7.43
C ALA A 581 32.72 -6.09 7.04
N GLY A 582 33.91 -5.46 7.26
CA GLY A 582 35.21 -5.98 6.83
C GLY A 582 35.35 -6.04 5.29
N ARG A 583 34.74 -5.08 4.58
CA ARG A 583 34.71 -5.00 3.12
C ARG A 583 35.47 -3.75 2.61
N GLU A 584 36.62 -3.42 3.21
CA GLU A 584 37.49 -2.34 2.78
C GLU A 584 38.02 -2.56 1.35
N ASP A 585 37.99 -3.79 0.82
CA ASP A 585 38.25 -4.14 -0.57
C ASP A 585 37.40 -3.36 -1.57
N LEU A 586 36.24 -2.87 -1.12
CA LEU A 586 35.31 -2.05 -1.92
C LEU A 586 35.57 -0.55 -1.83
N ILE A 587 36.62 -0.13 -1.09
CA ILE A 587 37.07 1.27 -0.98
C ILE A 587 38.33 1.42 -1.81
N GLY A 588 38.30 2.14 -2.91
CA GLY A 588 39.45 2.29 -3.79
C GLY A 588 39.11 2.94 -5.13
N PHE A 589 40.08 2.85 -6.05
CA PHE A 589 39.95 3.40 -7.41
C PHE A 589 39.63 2.33 -8.47
N GLY A 590 39.62 1.05 -8.09
CA GLY A 590 39.35 -0.06 -8.96
C GLY A 590 37.90 -0.11 -9.38
N HIS A 591 37.59 -0.76 -10.53
CA HIS A 591 36.25 -0.91 -11.06
C HIS A 591 35.30 -1.70 -10.14
N ARG A 592 35.85 -2.50 -9.21
CA ARG A 592 35.08 -3.25 -8.22
C ARG A 592 34.73 -2.44 -6.98
N CYS A 593 35.35 -1.26 -6.78
CA CYS A 593 35.10 -0.44 -5.60
C CYS A 593 33.76 0.31 -5.71
N LEU A 594 33.10 0.49 -4.57
CA LEU A 594 31.86 1.26 -4.46
C LEU A 594 32.13 2.75 -4.28
N ILE A 595 33.15 3.08 -3.46
CA ILE A 595 33.52 4.45 -3.12
C ILE A 595 35.05 4.62 -3.19
N LYS A 596 35.48 5.87 -3.39
CA LYS A 596 36.93 6.24 -3.34
C LYS A 596 37.37 6.48 -1.90
N PRO A 597 38.68 6.29 -1.57
CA PRO A 597 39.18 6.64 -0.24
C PRO A 597 38.99 8.12 0.09
N LYS A 598 38.77 8.44 1.37
CA LYS A 598 38.73 9.81 1.88
C LYS A 598 40.18 10.32 1.98
N ASN A 599 40.56 11.34 1.22
CA ASN A 599 41.85 12.03 1.31
C ASN A 599 43.12 11.35 0.75
N GLU A 600 43.05 10.72 -0.40
CA GLU A 600 44.27 10.63 -1.21
C GLU A 600 44.17 11.62 -2.39
N LYS A 601 44.94 12.71 -2.28
CA LYS A 601 45.32 13.44 -3.50
C LYS A 601 45.96 12.41 -4.44
N PRO A 602 45.64 12.37 -5.71
CA PRO A 602 46.28 11.43 -6.63
C PRO A 602 47.80 11.69 -6.55
N TYR A 603 48.52 10.66 -6.19
CA TYR A 603 49.97 10.68 -6.23
C TYR A 603 50.36 10.71 -7.71
N PHE A 604 50.41 11.90 -8.27
CA PHE A 604 51.06 12.11 -9.56
C PHE A 604 52.54 11.97 -9.33
N ASN A 605 53.11 10.85 -9.71
CA ASN A 605 54.51 10.58 -9.79
C ASN A 605 55.16 11.61 -10.73
N ARG A 606 55.60 12.74 -10.17
CA ARG A 606 56.48 13.69 -10.86
C ARG A 606 57.93 13.20 -10.71
N ASN A 607 58.30 12.22 -11.48
CA ASN A 607 59.68 12.00 -11.82
C ASN A 607 59.90 12.32 -13.30
N ASN A 608 60.84 13.25 -13.48
CA ASN A 608 61.52 13.67 -14.69
C ASN A 608 60.97 14.89 -15.46
N SER A 609 61.46 16.05 -15.06
CA SER A 609 62.47 16.73 -15.89
C SER A 609 62.86 18.06 -15.26
N LYS A 610 64.09 18.12 -14.73
CA LYS A 610 64.82 19.37 -14.51
C LYS A 610 65.13 19.96 -15.88
N LYS A 611 64.74 21.23 -16.11
CA LYS A 611 65.58 22.20 -16.86
C LYS A 611 65.25 23.62 -16.40
N ASN A 612 66.34 24.26 -16.00
CA ASN A 612 66.48 25.66 -15.63
C ASN A 612 65.89 26.62 -16.65
N VAL A 613 65.42 27.77 -16.20
CA VAL A 613 65.98 29.05 -16.54
C VAL A 613 65.30 30.16 -15.71
N SER A 614 66.13 31.04 -15.30
CA SER A 614 66.18 32.21 -14.46
C SER A 614 65.24 33.37 -14.68
N LYS A 615 65.04 34.08 -13.56
CA LYS A 615 65.00 35.54 -13.34
C LYS A 615 63.90 36.40 -13.92
N GLY A 616 63.28 37.16 -13.03
CA GLY A 616 62.59 38.40 -13.32
C GLY A 616 61.81 38.96 -12.14
N THR A 617 62.45 39.86 -11.43
CA THR A 617 62.01 40.75 -10.35
C THR A 617 60.83 41.64 -10.69
N ASN A 618 59.87 41.91 -9.82
CA ASN A 618 59.63 43.17 -9.08
C ASN A 618 58.17 43.30 -8.57
N LYS A 619 58.06 43.51 -7.26
CA LYS A 619 57.51 44.64 -6.48
C LYS A 619 56.19 45.28 -6.92
N ASN A 620 55.18 45.28 -6.11
CA ASN A 620 54.73 46.27 -5.12
C ASN A 620 53.28 46.01 -4.67
N LYS A 621 53.11 45.84 -3.35
CA LYS A 621 52.43 46.66 -2.33
C LYS A 621 51.20 47.46 -2.76
N LYS A 622 50.04 47.16 -2.12
CA LYS A 622 49.40 48.02 -1.09
C LYS A 622 48.11 47.37 -0.58
N THR A 623 48.07 47.11 0.66
CA THR A 623 47.15 47.44 1.74
C THR A 623 45.91 48.28 1.40
N ASN A 624 44.73 47.83 1.82
CA ASN A 624 43.96 48.51 2.86
C ASN A 624 42.73 47.70 3.34
N THR A 625 42.69 47.51 4.58
CA THR A 625 41.68 47.46 5.66
C THR A 625 40.37 48.20 5.37
N ASN A 626 39.23 47.62 5.70
CA ASN A 626 38.39 48.05 6.83
C ASN A 626 37.04 47.31 6.90
N ASN A 627 36.87 46.64 8.00
CA ASN A 627 35.79 46.67 9.00
C ASN A 627 34.40 47.23 8.59
N ARG A 628 33.40 46.42 8.91
CA ARG A 628 32.29 46.65 9.90
C ARG A 628 31.12 45.72 9.63
N SER A 629 30.88 44.85 10.54
CA SER A 629 29.92 44.79 11.66
C SER A 629 28.45 44.55 11.28
N ASN A 630 28.01 43.41 11.78
CA ASN A 630 26.72 43.11 12.45
C ASN A 630 25.45 43.80 11.98
N LYS A 631 24.46 42.95 11.64
CA LYS A 631 23.20 42.95 12.40
C LYS A 631 22.35 41.71 12.09
N ASN A 632 22.14 40.93 13.14
CA ASN A 632 21.04 39.99 13.30
C ASN A 632 19.69 40.70 13.08
N GLN A 633 18.82 40.09 12.34
CA GLN A 633 17.37 40.22 12.60
C GLN A 633 16.69 38.88 12.27
N GLN A 634 16.34 38.17 13.33
CA GLN A 634 15.28 37.18 13.35
C GLN A 634 13.96 37.86 12.94
N LYS A 635 13.29 37.32 11.93
CA LYS A 635 11.88 37.55 11.73
C LYS A 635 11.15 36.23 11.86
N SER A 636 10.56 36.00 13.01
CA SER A 636 9.48 35.04 13.24
C SER A 636 8.25 35.54 12.48
N SER A 637 7.82 34.78 11.48
CA SER A 637 6.52 34.98 10.86
C SER A 637 5.53 33.96 11.41
N THR A 638 4.79 34.35 12.41
CA THR A 638 3.54 33.73 12.83
C THR A 638 2.49 33.94 11.75
N LYS A 639 2.26 32.94 10.89
CA LYS A 639 1.09 32.93 10.01
C LYS A 639 -0.15 32.51 10.82
N LYS A 640 -1.04 33.46 11.04
CA LYS A 640 -2.41 33.22 11.50
C LYS A 640 -3.13 32.33 10.48
N ARG A 641 -3.58 31.15 10.93
CA ARG A 641 -4.47 30.27 10.16
C ARG A 641 -5.86 30.93 10.10
N LYS A 642 -6.36 31.17 8.91
CA LYS A 642 -7.76 31.53 8.66
C LYS A 642 -8.60 30.26 8.80
N ASN A 643 -9.57 30.26 9.70
CA ASN A 643 -10.63 29.26 9.75
C ASN A 643 -11.46 29.36 8.47
N ILE A 644 -11.50 28.29 7.71
CA ILE A 644 -12.42 28.17 6.58
C ILE A 644 -13.54 27.24 7.05
N LYS A 645 -14.73 27.82 7.21
CA LYS A 645 -15.98 27.06 7.32
C LYS A 645 -16.38 26.60 5.92
N VAL A 646 -16.57 25.30 5.77
CA VAL A 646 -17.26 24.68 4.62
C VAL A 646 -18.59 24.16 5.12
#